data_eefb656fe0f3debb8a35b480563b62ef
#
_entry.id   eefb656fe0f3debb8a35b480563b62ef
#
_cell.length_a   1.000
_cell.length_b   1.000
_cell.length_c   1.000
_cell.angle_alpha   90.00
_cell.angle_beta   90.00
_cell.angle_gamma   90.00
#
_symmetry.space_group_name_H-M   'P 1'
#
loop_
_entity.id
_entity.type
_entity.pdbx_description
1 polymer ?
#
loop_
_entity_poly.entity_id
_entity_poly.type
_entity_poly.pdbx_seq_one_letter_code
_entity_poly.pdbx_strand_id
1 'polypeptide(L)'
;IKSDYAEAHNNLGVAFKELGKVDEAIESHKNAITYKPDYAEAHNNLGVAFKELGKVDEAIEFHKNAITCKPDFAEAHNNLGIIFLEIGRLAEAVNSYDTALLINPDYIEAHNNLGIAFKDLGNLDEALKSYENAIAIKPDYAEALNNLGITLMDIGKLDEAVESYEKALVAKPDFAYAYNNLGVAFNELYRLDDAAKCFDKALTINTDYAEVYLNRGHLMTDLHQLDDALLSYEHANELKSDKDYILGSILHTKMHLCLWDGMLNHLKDLTKKINNEQKTISPFALMALVDDPKLQRKAAEIYANDKFPISNALPKIEHHPKHKKIRIGYFSADFREHPVSTLTVELYEKHNRSQFEVYAFSYGPDTKDEMNLRVKAGVENFHDVRSLAYKDIALLARAVELDIAIDLGGFTQNSRTDVFAISVAPIQLSYIGYLGTMGANYYDYLIADQIIIPEESKQHYSEKIVYLPSFQANDSKQSKKVTSFTREDLGLPEKGFVFCCFNNTYKITPATFDGWARILKNVEGSIFLVFASNLSAQVNLTKNMVLRDIDPSRFIFGKHLPKPEYLGRYKVADLFLDTHPYNAVTTSSDALRMGLPVMTCTGKSFASRIGSSILSAVGLPELITTSQKEYEALAIELATNPKKLKAIKDKLAKNLPSAPLYDTPLFTKHLESAYKTMYDRYHEGLEPDHIYVEHSK
;
A
#
# COMPACT_ATOMS: atom_id res chain seq x y z
N ILE A 1 -16.12 -58.42 22.55
CA ILE A 1 -17.33 -57.59 22.24
C ILE A 1 -18.30 -58.54 21.56
N LYS A 2 -19.59 -58.60 21.99
CA LYS A 2 -20.61 -59.24 21.14
C LYS A 2 -20.53 -58.57 19.78
N SER A 3 -20.34 -59.36 18.73
CA SER A 3 -20.07 -58.80 17.37
C SER A 3 -21.23 -57.96 16.81
N ASP A 4 -22.37 -57.99 17.44
CA ASP A 4 -23.64 -57.33 17.08
C ASP A 4 -23.99 -56.12 17.97
N TYR A 5 -23.04 -55.61 18.76
CA TYR A 5 -23.33 -54.47 19.66
C TYR A 5 -22.92 -53.14 19.03
N ALA A 6 -23.87 -52.45 18.42
CA ALA A 6 -23.64 -51.19 17.66
C ALA A 6 -22.92 -50.10 18.46
N GLU A 7 -23.29 -49.89 19.73
CA GLU A 7 -22.66 -48.91 20.61
C GLU A 7 -21.18 -49.19 20.86
N ALA A 8 -20.82 -50.50 21.03
CA ALA A 8 -19.43 -50.88 21.23
C ALA A 8 -18.58 -50.63 19.97
N HIS A 9 -19.14 -50.86 18.77
CA HIS A 9 -18.48 -50.54 17.52
C HIS A 9 -18.33 -49.02 17.35
N ASN A 10 -19.33 -48.24 17.68
CA ASN A 10 -19.22 -46.78 17.64
C ASN A 10 -18.15 -46.26 18.60
N ASN A 11 -18.13 -46.74 19.86
CA ASN A 11 -17.11 -46.34 20.84
C ASN A 11 -15.71 -46.79 20.44
N LEU A 12 -15.57 -47.94 19.77
CA LEU A 12 -14.30 -48.40 19.21
C LEU A 12 -13.83 -47.47 18.08
N GLY A 13 -14.76 -47.02 17.23
CA GLY A 13 -14.48 -46.05 16.19
C GLY A 13 -13.98 -44.71 16.77
N VAL A 14 -14.59 -44.19 17.82
CA VAL A 14 -14.14 -43.00 18.54
C VAL A 14 -12.71 -43.21 19.08
N ALA A 15 -12.44 -44.36 19.72
CA ALA A 15 -11.10 -44.66 20.24
C ALA A 15 -10.04 -44.78 19.13
N PHE A 16 -10.38 -45.36 17.98
CA PHE A 16 -9.44 -45.40 16.82
C PHE A 16 -9.19 -44.01 16.28
N LYS A 17 -10.19 -43.17 16.23
CA LYS A 17 -10.03 -41.76 15.82
C LYS A 17 -9.07 -41.01 16.74
N GLU A 18 -9.21 -41.13 18.06
CA GLU A 18 -8.31 -40.50 19.04
C GLU A 18 -6.84 -41.01 18.89
N LEU A 19 -6.64 -42.22 18.39
CA LEU A 19 -5.34 -42.81 18.10
C LEU A 19 -4.83 -42.43 16.70
N GLY A 20 -5.52 -41.56 15.95
CA GLY A 20 -5.16 -41.17 14.59
C GLY A 20 -5.36 -42.27 13.52
N LYS A 21 -6.09 -43.35 13.86
CA LYS A 21 -6.38 -44.49 12.99
C LYS A 21 -7.73 -44.30 12.30
N VAL A 22 -7.76 -43.36 11.34
CA VAL A 22 -9.01 -42.90 10.72
C VAL A 22 -9.70 -44.00 9.90
N ASP A 23 -8.95 -44.83 9.20
CA ASP A 23 -9.55 -45.96 8.40
C ASP A 23 -10.17 -47.01 9.28
N GLU A 24 -9.54 -47.40 10.40
CA GLU A 24 -10.13 -48.31 11.41
C GLU A 24 -11.35 -47.68 12.11
N ALA A 25 -11.33 -46.37 12.33
CA ALA A 25 -12.46 -45.64 12.85
C ALA A 25 -13.68 -45.75 11.90
N ILE A 26 -13.46 -45.51 10.60
CA ILE A 26 -14.48 -45.62 9.55
C ILE A 26 -15.08 -47.04 9.51
N GLU A 27 -14.24 -48.08 9.54
CA GLU A 27 -14.73 -49.45 9.55
C GLU A 27 -15.56 -49.76 10.77
N SER A 28 -15.14 -49.29 11.95
CA SER A 28 -15.87 -49.45 13.21
C SER A 28 -17.21 -48.74 13.19
N HIS A 29 -17.26 -47.50 12.72
CA HIS A 29 -18.53 -46.76 12.60
C HIS A 29 -19.47 -47.40 11.56
N LYS A 30 -18.93 -47.92 10.42
CA LYS A 30 -19.72 -48.69 9.44
C LYS A 30 -20.33 -49.94 10.04
N ASN A 31 -19.59 -50.67 10.86
CA ASN A 31 -20.11 -51.82 11.58
C ASN A 31 -21.23 -51.42 12.55
N ALA A 32 -21.07 -50.28 13.27
CA ALA A 32 -22.13 -49.75 14.13
C ALA A 32 -23.42 -49.49 13.36
N ILE A 33 -23.38 -48.86 12.20
CA ILE A 33 -24.53 -48.59 11.32
C ILE A 33 -25.11 -49.88 10.74
N THR A 34 -24.27 -50.87 10.43
CA THR A 34 -24.74 -52.17 9.92
C THR A 34 -25.64 -52.87 10.96
N TYR A 35 -25.27 -52.78 12.24
CA TYR A 35 -26.05 -53.40 13.32
C TYR A 35 -27.22 -52.49 13.78
N LYS A 36 -27.12 -51.18 13.65
CA LYS A 36 -28.17 -50.23 13.97
C LYS A 36 -28.22 -49.13 12.92
N PRO A 37 -29.00 -49.32 11.81
CA PRO A 37 -29.01 -48.39 10.68
C PRO A 37 -29.49 -46.96 11.01
N ASP A 38 -30.26 -46.79 12.08
CA ASP A 38 -30.79 -45.50 12.57
C ASP A 38 -29.92 -44.91 13.70
N TYR A 39 -28.65 -45.31 13.79
CA TYR A 39 -27.73 -44.83 14.82
C TYR A 39 -27.13 -43.48 14.43
N ALA A 40 -27.82 -42.39 14.78
CA ALA A 40 -27.46 -41.01 14.41
C ALA A 40 -26.03 -40.63 14.80
N GLU A 41 -25.58 -40.99 16.01
CA GLU A 41 -24.23 -40.70 16.50
C GLU A 41 -23.15 -41.41 15.66
N ALA A 42 -23.38 -42.65 15.20
CA ALA A 42 -22.45 -43.37 14.35
C ALA A 42 -22.38 -42.75 12.94
N HIS A 43 -23.51 -42.33 12.38
CA HIS A 43 -23.52 -41.58 11.14
C HIS A 43 -22.78 -40.25 11.27
N ASN A 44 -22.99 -39.48 12.34
CA ASN A 44 -22.29 -38.23 12.59
C ASN A 44 -20.76 -38.44 12.70
N ASN A 45 -20.34 -39.43 13.49
CA ASN A 45 -18.91 -39.75 13.66
C ASN A 45 -18.26 -40.23 12.36
N LEU A 46 -18.99 -40.94 11.51
CA LEU A 46 -18.55 -41.35 10.20
C LEU A 46 -18.36 -40.13 9.25
N GLY A 47 -19.30 -39.17 9.32
CA GLY A 47 -19.20 -37.89 8.62
C GLY A 47 -17.92 -37.12 9.01
N VAL A 48 -17.62 -37.03 10.31
CA VAL A 48 -16.40 -36.41 10.83
C VAL A 48 -15.16 -37.14 10.33
N ALA A 49 -15.12 -38.47 10.32
CA ALA A 49 -14.00 -39.25 9.86
C ALA A 49 -13.77 -39.09 8.32
N PHE A 50 -14.83 -39.02 7.51
CA PHE A 50 -14.70 -38.74 6.09
C PHE A 50 -14.21 -37.30 5.80
N LYS A 51 -14.65 -36.33 6.61
CA LYS A 51 -14.11 -34.95 6.53
C LYS A 51 -12.60 -34.94 6.76
N GLU A 52 -12.09 -35.63 7.78
CA GLU A 52 -10.64 -35.75 8.05
C GLU A 52 -9.85 -36.34 6.89
N LEU A 53 -10.45 -37.24 6.11
CA LEU A 53 -9.85 -37.76 4.87
C LEU A 53 -10.05 -36.86 3.64
N GLY A 54 -10.64 -35.69 3.77
CA GLY A 54 -10.95 -34.80 2.66
C GLY A 54 -12.07 -35.28 1.72
N LYS A 55 -12.84 -36.32 2.13
CA LYS A 55 -13.96 -36.87 1.36
C LYS A 55 -15.24 -36.10 1.70
N VAL A 56 -15.35 -34.93 1.10
CA VAL A 56 -16.36 -33.91 1.45
C VAL A 56 -17.77 -34.38 1.15
N ASP A 57 -18.01 -35.01 0.00
CA ASP A 57 -19.35 -35.44 -0.41
C ASP A 57 -19.89 -36.56 0.50
N GLU A 58 -19.04 -37.50 0.84
CA GLU A 58 -19.38 -38.57 1.79
C GLU A 58 -19.64 -37.99 3.18
N ALA A 59 -18.85 -37.02 3.64
CA ALA A 59 -19.05 -36.38 4.93
C ALA A 59 -20.43 -35.67 5.00
N ILE A 60 -20.81 -34.93 3.93
CA ILE A 60 -22.13 -34.31 3.81
C ILE A 60 -23.25 -35.35 3.87
N GLU A 61 -23.10 -36.47 3.14
CA GLU A 61 -24.08 -37.54 3.09
C GLU A 61 -24.30 -38.11 4.50
N PHE A 62 -23.23 -38.47 5.22
CA PHE A 62 -23.34 -39.07 6.54
C PHE A 62 -23.87 -38.13 7.60
N HIS A 63 -23.54 -36.83 7.58
CA HIS A 63 -24.19 -35.86 8.48
C HIS A 63 -25.68 -35.70 8.15
N LYS A 64 -26.10 -35.71 6.89
CA LYS A 64 -27.52 -35.71 6.50
C LYS A 64 -28.23 -36.97 6.95
N ASN A 65 -27.58 -38.12 6.89
CA ASN A 65 -28.14 -39.38 7.42
C ASN A 65 -28.30 -39.30 8.93
N ALA A 66 -27.32 -38.75 9.66
CA ALA A 66 -27.43 -38.52 11.10
C ALA A 66 -28.65 -37.62 11.45
N ILE A 67 -28.85 -36.54 10.71
CA ILE A 67 -30.00 -35.64 10.86
C ILE A 67 -31.31 -36.34 10.49
N THR A 68 -31.31 -37.21 9.49
CA THR A 68 -32.48 -37.98 9.11
C THR A 68 -32.88 -38.96 10.22
N CYS A 69 -31.91 -39.61 10.85
CA CYS A 69 -32.12 -40.51 11.97
C CYS A 69 -32.56 -39.76 13.25
N LYS A 70 -32.01 -38.57 13.47
CA LYS A 70 -32.29 -37.73 14.64
C LYS A 70 -32.35 -36.26 14.24
N PRO A 71 -33.53 -35.73 13.87
CA PRO A 71 -33.69 -34.36 13.39
C PRO A 71 -33.27 -33.26 14.38
N ASP A 72 -33.34 -33.56 15.69
CA ASP A 72 -32.93 -32.69 16.80
C ASP A 72 -31.46 -32.90 17.22
N PHE A 73 -30.60 -33.32 16.32
CA PHE A 73 -29.17 -33.52 16.60
C PHE A 73 -28.35 -32.26 16.27
N ALA A 74 -28.29 -31.32 17.21
CA ALA A 74 -27.62 -30.03 17.05
C ALA A 74 -26.15 -30.15 16.56
N GLU A 75 -25.40 -31.14 17.08
CA GLU A 75 -24.01 -31.37 16.68
C GLU A 75 -23.87 -31.75 15.20
N ALA A 76 -24.78 -32.61 14.67
CA ALA A 76 -24.74 -32.98 13.25
C ALA A 76 -25.08 -31.80 12.34
N HIS A 77 -26.00 -30.92 12.74
CA HIS A 77 -26.27 -29.66 12.03
C HIS A 77 -25.04 -28.72 12.06
N ASN A 78 -24.41 -28.55 13.22
CA ASN A 78 -23.17 -27.73 13.32
C ASN A 78 -22.04 -28.30 12.44
N ASN A 79 -21.80 -29.61 12.47
CA ASN A 79 -20.77 -30.27 11.67
C ASN A 79 -21.03 -30.14 10.17
N LEU A 80 -22.29 -30.24 9.74
CA LEU A 80 -22.68 -29.98 8.35
C LEU A 80 -22.44 -28.52 7.97
N GLY A 81 -22.73 -27.58 8.87
CA GLY A 81 -22.44 -26.15 8.71
C GLY A 81 -20.94 -25.89 8.52
N ILE A 82 -20.08 -26.53 9.31
CA ILE A 82 -18.62 -26.41 9.18
C ILE A 82 -18.15 -26.86 7.78
N ILE A 83 -18.69 -27.95 7.26
CA ILE A 83 -18.33 -28.42 5.91
C ILE A 83 -18.80 -27.41 4.85
N PHE A 84 -20.02 -26.91 4.95
CA PHE A 84 -20.52 -25.90 4.01
C PHE A 84 -19.70 -24.61 4.04
N LEU A 85 -19.26 -24.17 5.23
CA LEU A 85 -18.37 -23.01 5.39
C LEU A 85 -17.03 -23.25 4.66
N GLU A 86 -16.38 -24.41 4.88
CA GLU A 86 -15.10 -24.76 4.27
C GLU A 86 -15.14 -24.82 2.73
N ILE A 87 -16.28 -25.24 2.15
CA ILE A 87 -16.45 -25.29 0.68
C ILE A 87 -17.09 -24.02 0.10
N GLY A 88 -17.23 -22.94 0.91
CA GLY A 88 -17.74 -21.65 0.47
C GLY A 88 -19.26 -21.59 0.24
N ARG A 89 -20.04 -22.60 0.69
CA ARG A 89 -21.51 -22.60 0.60
C ARG A 89 -22.11 -21.89 1.81
N LEU A 90 -21.82 -20.57 1.90
CA LEU A 90 -22.03 -19.76 3.11
C LEU A 90 -23.51 -19.71 3.56
N ALA A 91 -24.46 -19.57 2.63
CA ALA A 91 -25.88 -19.54 2.98
C ALA A 91 -26.38 -20.84 3.60
N GLU A 92 -25.85 -21.98 3.15
CA GLU A 92 -26.20 -23.30 3.70
C GLU A 92 -25.50 -23.54 5.04
N ALA A 93 -24.29 -22.97 5.23
CA ALA A 93 -23.61 -22.97 6.52
C ALA A 93 -24.44 -22.21 7.56
N VAL A 94 -24.88 -20.99 7.26
CA VAL A 94 -25.74 -20.18 8.15
C VAL A 94 -27.01 -20.96 8.51
N ASN A 95 -27.73 -21.51 7.53
CA ASN A 95 -28.97 -22.29 7.82
C ASN A 95 -28.72 -23.50 8.71
N SER A 96 -27.57 -24.16 8.55
CA SER A 96 -27.20 -25.31 9.36
C SER A 96 -26.88 -24.90 10.80
N TYR A 97 -26.17 -23.81 11.02
CA TYR A 97 -25.88 -23.27 12.35
C TYR A 97 -27.13 -22.73 13.02
N ASP A 98 -28.00 -22.01 12.32
CA ASP A 98 -29.27 -21.52 12.83
C ASP A 98 -30.15 -22.71 13.33
N THR A 99 -30.17 -23.79 12.54
CA THR A 99 -30.90 -25.00 12.95
C THR A 99 -30.29 -25.64 14.21
N ALA A 100 -28.96 -25.71 14.28
CA ALA A 100 -28.27 -26.20 15.48
C ALA A 100 -28.61 -25.36 16.72
N LEU A 101 -28.69 -24.03 16.57
CA LEU A 101 -29.03 -23.08 17.63
C LEU A 101 -30.52 -23.08 18.00
N LEU A 102 -31.40 -23.37 17.06
CA LEU A 102 -32.83 -23.62 17.38
C LEU A 102 -33.01 -24.86 18.25
N ILE A 103 -32.17 -25.89 18.06
CA ILE A 103 -32.22 -27.13 18.87
C ILE A 103 -31.50 -26.90 20.21
N ASN A 104 -30.35 -26.29 20.21
CA ASN A 104 -29.55 -25.99 21.40
C ASN A 104 -29.13 -24.51 21.39
N PRO A 105 -29.90 -23.60 22.01
CA PRO A 105 -29.59 -22.17 22.05
C PRO A 105 -28.26 -21.81 22.75
N ASP A 106 -27.77 -22.67 23.62
CA ASP A 106 -26.51 -22.47 24.37
C ASP A 106 -25.30 -23.16 23.70
N TYR A 107 -25.43 -23.51 22.43
CA TYR A 107 -24.35 -24.18 21.69
C TYR A 107 -23.25 -23.15 21.27
N ILE A 108 -22.25 -22.99 22.12
CA ILE A 108 -21.19 -21.96 22.04
C ILE A 108 -20.46 -22.00 20.71
N GLU A 109 -20.02 -23.19 20.25
CA GLU A 109 -19.27 -23.36 19.00
C GLU A 109 -20.14 -23.01 17.79
N ALA A 110 -21.44 -23.29 17.80
CA ALA A 110 -22.35 -22.94 16.72
C ALA A 110 -22.53 -21.43 16.61
N HIS A 111 -22.63 -20.69 17.73
CA HIS A 111 -22.63 -19.23 17.72
C HIS A 111 -21.35 -18.65 17.12
N ASN A 112 -20.18 -19.15 17.55
CA ASN A 112 -18.90 -18.70 16.98
C ASN A 112 -18.80 -19.00 15.48
N ASN A 113 -19.18 -20.19 15.04
CA ASN A 113 -19.14 -20.61 13.65
C ASN A 113 -20.13 -19.82 12.78
N LEU A 114 -21.31 -19.50 13.31
CA LEU A 114 -22.30 -18.63 12.67
C LEU A 114 -21.72 -17.22 12.46
N GLY A 115 -21.01 -16.69 13.47
CA GLY A 115 -20.30 -15.42 13.35
C GLY A 115 -19.26 -15.42 12.22
N ILE A 116 -18.48 -16.50 12.09
CA ILE A 116 -17.53 -16.65 10.98
C ILE A 116 -18.27 -16.65 9.64
N ALA A 117 -19.36 -17.42 9.52
CA ALA A 117 -20.14 -17.49 8.29
C ALA A 117 -20.75 -16.13 7.89
N PHE A 118 -21.28 -15.37 8.86
CA PHE A 118 -21.78 -14.01 8.60
C PHE A 118 -20.68 -13.05 8.21
N LYS A 119 -19.50 -13.13 8.84
CA LYS A 119 -18.33 -12.33 8.48
C LYS A 119 -17.93 -12.59 7.02
N ASP A 120 -17.84 -13.86 6.62
CA ASP A 120 -17.47 -14.23 5.24
C ASP A 120 -18.53 -13.82 4.20
N LEU A 121 -19.81 -13.69 4.62
CA LEU A 121 -20.88 -13.10 3.81
C LEU A 121 -20.84 -11.56 3.76
N GLY A 122 -19.97 -10.91 4.55
CA GLY A 122 -19.93 -9.47 4.70
C GLY A 122 -21.00 -8.88 5.63
N ASN A 123 -21.75 -9.71 6.34
CA ASN A 123 -22.80 -9.33 7.30
C ASN A 123 -22.17 -9.12 8.68
N LEU A 124 -21.40 -8.01 8.81
CA LEU A 124 -20.54 -7.78 9.97
C LEU A 124 -21.33 -7.56 11.28
N ASP A 125 -22.49 -6.92 11.22
CA ASP A 125 -23.33 -6.68 12.40
C ASP A 125 -23.88 -7.99 12.99
N GLU A 126 -24.34 -8.91 12.14
CA GLU A 126 -24.79 -10.24 12.54
C GLU A 126 -23.63 -11.10 13.05
N ALA A 127 -22.44 -10.93 12.47
CA ALA A 127 -21.23 -11.61 12.95
C ALA A 127 -20.89 -11.17 14.39
N LEU A 128 -20.84 -9.86 14.66
CA LEU A 128 -20.62 -9.32 16.01
C LEU A 128 -21.60 -9.92 17.02
N LYS A 129 -22.90 -9.86 16.71
CA LYS A 129 -23.95 -10.40 17.59
C LYS A 129 -23.76 -11.89 17.87
N SER A 130 -23.35 -12.66 16.87
CA SER A 130 -23.13 -14.10 17.04
C SER A 130 -21.95 -14.38 17.97
N TYR A 131 -20.83 -13.65 17.84
CA TYR A 131 -19.72 -13.77 18.78
C TYR A 131 -20.07 -13.28 20.19
N GLU A 132 -20.82 -12.19 20.33
CA GLU A 132 -21.31 -11.70 21.61
C GLU A 132 -22.18 -12.74 22.32
N ASN A 133 -23.04 -13.46 21.59
CA ASN A 133 -23.83 -14.55 22.14
C ASN A 133 -22.92 -15.69 22.65
N ALA A 134 -21.92 -16.10 21.88
CA ALA A 134 -20.96 -17.12 22.33
C ALA A 134 -20.21 -16.68 23.62
N ILE A 135 -19.80 -15.43 23.69
CA ILE A 135 -19.10 -14.85 24.85
C ILE A 135 -20.01 -14.65 26.03
N ALA A 136 -21.32 -14.36 25.82
CA ALA A 136 -22.30 -14.27 26.89
C ALA A 136 -22.50 -15.61 27.59
N ILE A 137 -22.47 -16.72 26.84
CA ILE A 137 -22.57 -18.09 27.37
C ILE A 137 -21.25 -18.49 28.06
N LYS A 138 -20.12 -18.23 27.40
CA LYS A 138 -18.76 -18.53 27.88
C LYS A 138 -17.83 -17.31 27.77
N PRO A 139 -17.72 -16.50 28.85
CA PRO A 139 -16.93 -15.24 28.83
C PRO A 139 -15.45 -15.42 28.59
N ASP A 140 -14.88 -16.59 28.79
CA ASP A 140 -13.47 -16.94 28.57
C ASP A 140 -13.25 -17.75 27.26
N TYR A 141 -14.18 -17.64 26.31
CA TYR A 141 -14.02 -18.31 25.01
C TYR A 141 -13.07 -17.51 24.10
N ALA A 142 -11.77 -17.84 24.20
CA ALA A 142 -10.70 -17.10 23.55
C ALA A 142 -10.85 -16.98 22.02
N GLU A 143 -11.34 -18.03 21.38
CA GLU A 143 -11.55 -18.07 19.93
C GLU A 143 -12.63 -17.07 19.50
N ALA A 144 -13.76 -17.00 20.19
CA ALA A 144 -14.84 -16.05 19.90
C ALA A 144 -14.40 -14.60 20.18
N LEU A 145 -13.66 -14.37 21.28
CA LEU A 145 -13.08 -13.06 21.59
C LEU A 145 -12.10 -12.61 20.51
N ASN A 146 -11.25 -13.50 20.02
CA ASN A 146 -10.35 -13.19 18.93
C ASN A 146 -11.10 -12.86 17.61
N ASN A 147 -12.12 -13.65 17.27
CA ASN A 147 -12.94 -13.43 16.07
C ASN A 147 -13.77 -12.15 16.15
N LEU A 148 -14.27 -11.80 17.34
CA LEU A 148 -14.91 -10.52 17.63
C LEU A 148 -13.92 -9.37 17.34
N GLY A 149 -12.68 -9.47 17.86
CA GLY A 149 -11.63 -8.49 17.62
C GLY A 149 -11.32 -8.29 16.12
N ILE A 150 -11.21 -9.37 15.35
CA ILE A 150 -11.00 -9.31 13.90
C ILE A 150 -12.16 -8.57 13.23
N THR A 151 -13.41 -8.88 13.57
CA THR A 151 -14.58 -8.22 12.98
C THR A 151 -14.67 -6.74 13.38
N LEU A 152 -14.29 -6.39 14.62
CA LEU A 152 -14.19 -5.00 15.07
C LEU A 152 -13.11 -4.23 14.30
N MET A 153 -11.99 -4.85 13.98
CA MET A 153 -10.98 -4.25 13.08
C MET A 153 -11.54 -4.00 11.67
N ASP A 154 -12.25 -4.98 11.10
CA ASP A 154 -12.84 -4.85 9.77
C ASP A 154 -13.82 -3.67 9.66
N ILE A 155 -14.50 -3.31 10.76
CA ILE A 155 -15.39 -2.13 10.83
C ILE A 155 -14.70 -0.86 11.35
N GLY A 156 -13.39 -0.90 11.60
CA GLY A 156 -12.57 0.24 12.03
C GLY A 156 -12.65 0.59 13.53
N LYS A 157 -13.25 -0.27 14.37
CA LYS A 157 -13.34 -0.09 15.82
C LYS A 157 -12.09 -0.63 16.53
N LEU A 158 -10.96 0.04 16.30
CA LEU A 158 -9.65 -0.47 16.69
C LEU A 158 -9.46 -0.61 18.21
N ASP A 159 -9.95 0.34 19.01
CA ASP A 159 -9.82 0.29 20.46
C ASP A 159 -10.65 -0.85 21.07
N GLU A 160 -11.88 -1.08 20.56
CA GLU A 160 -12.73 -2.20 20.96
C GLU A 160 -12.10 -3.55 20.53
N ALA A 161 -11.44 -3.60 19.37
CA ALA A 161 -10.70 -4.78 18.91
C ALA A 161 -9.53 -5.11 19.84
N VAL A 162 -8.73 -4.12 20.25
CA VAL A 162 -7.65 -4.29 21.23
C VAL A 162 -8.19 -4.90 22.53
N GLU A 163 -9.27 -4.33 23.09
CA GLU A 163 -9.88 -4.85 24.32
C GLU A 163 -10.32 -6.32 24.17
N SER A 164 -10.87 -6.67 23.01
CA SER A 164 -11.32 -8.03 22.72
C SER A 164 -10.16 -9.03 22.64
N TYR A 165 -9.06 -8.65 21.96
CA TYR A 165 -7.85 -9.48 21.92
C TYR A 165 -7.17 -9.61 23.28
N GLU A 166 -7.12 -8.54 24.08
CA GLU A 166 -6.59 -8.61 25.44
C GLU A 166 -7.38 -9.58 26.32
N LYS A 167 -8.72 -9.59 26.22
CA LYS A 167 -9.57 -10.57 26.90
C LYS A 167 -9.30 -12.01 26.40
N ALA A 168 -9.11 -12.20 25.09
CA ALA A 168 -8.74 -13.49 24.52
C ALA A 168 -7.42 -14.02 25.10
N LEU A 169 -6.42 -13.13 25.27
CA LEU A 169 -5.12 -13.47 25.82
C LEU A 169 -5.13 -13.67 27.34
N VAL A 170 -6.06 -13.07 28.07
CA VAL A 170 -6.32 -13.40 29.48
C VAL A 170 -6.89 -14.81 29.58
N ALA A 171 -7.83 -15.19 28.72
CA ALA A 171 -8.42 -16.52 28.69
C ALA A 171 -7.43 -17.60 28.21
N LYS A 172 -6.58 -17.28 27.24
CA LYS A 172 -5.61 -18.21 26.63
C LYS A 172 -4.26 -17.50 26.42
N PRO A 173 -3.34 -17.53 27.42
CA PRO A 173 -2.07 -16.79 27.38
C PRO A 173 -1.07 -17.27 26.32
N ASP A 174 -1.27 -18.43 25.73
CA ASP A 174 -0.42 -19.03 24.67
C ASP A 174 -1.07 -18.95 23.27
N PHE A 175 -2.01 -18.00 23.08
CA PHE A 175 -2.74 -17.84 21.82
C PHE A 175 -1.96 -16.96 20.83
N ALA A 176 -1.01 -17.55 20.07
CA ALA A 176 -0.18 -16.85 19.12
C ALA A 176 -0.97 -16.03 18.09
N TYR A 177 -2.13 -16.54 17.63
CA TYR A 177 -3.00 -15.82 16.67
C TYR A 177 -3.53 -14.50 17.26
N ALA A 178 -3.98 -14.52 18.53
CA ALA A 178 -4.46 -13.29 19.18
C ALA A 178 -3.34 -12.28 19.40
N TYR A 179 -2.11 -12.73 19.72
CA TYR A 179 -0.95 -11.83 19.78
C TYR A 179 -0.63 -11.20 18.42
N ASN A 180 -0.69 -11.97 17.34
CA ASN A 180 -0.50 -11.43 15.99
C ASN A 180 -1.54 -10.34 15.68
N ASN A 181 -2.81 -10.64 15.91
CA ASN A 181 -3.91 -9.72 15.60
C ASN A 181 -3.86 -8.47 16.48
N LEU A 182 -3.54 -8.61 17.77
CA LEU A 182 -3.30 -7.48 18.68
C LEU A 182 -2.13 -6.62 18.20
N GLY A 183 -1.05 -7.24 17.71
CA GLY A 183 0.09 -6.53 17.12
C GLY A 183 -0.31 -5.73 15.89
N VAL A 184 -1.13 -6.29 15.02
CA VAL A 184 -1.67 -5.57 13.84
C VAL A 184 -2.56 -4.40 14.30
N ALA A 185 -3.45 -4.61 15.28
CA ALA A 185 -4.31 -3.55 15.81
C ALA A 185 -3.48 -2.39 16.43
N PHE A 186 -2.44 -2.70 17.19
CA PHE A 186 -1.53 -1.68 17.71
C PHE A 186 -0.78 -0.94 16.61
N ASN A 187 -0.38 -1.62 15.54
CA ASN A 187 0.26 -0.97 14.40
C ASN A 187 -0.67 0.04 13.72
N GLU A 188 -1.93 -0.33 13.49
CA GLU A 188 -2.96 0.57 12.94
C GLU A 188 -3.22 1.79 13.85
N LEU A 189 -3.11 1.61 15.17
CA LEU A 189 -3.19 2.69 16.17
C LEU A 189 -1.89 3.50 16.33
N TYR A 190 -0.86 3.22 15.53
CA TYR A 190 0.49 3.83 15.67
C TYR A 190 1.15 3.58 17.03
N ARG A 191 0.76 2.52 17.75
CA ARG A 191 1.39 2.05 18.99
C ARG A 191 2.49 1.03 18.66
N LEU A 192 3.52 1.49 17.96
CA LEU A 192 4.51 0.63 17.29
C LEU A 192 5.33 -0.24 18.28
N ASP A 193 5.66 0.29 19.48
CA ASP A 193 6.38 -0.47 20.51
C ASP A 193 5.53 -1.62 21.09
N ASP A 194 4.23 -1.41 21.23
CA ASP A 194 3.32 -2.45 21.72
C ASP A 194 3.09 -3.51 20.64
N ALA A 195 3.00 -3.10 19.38
CA ALA A 195 2.94 -4.01 18.24
C ALA A 195 4.18 -4.94 18.19
N ALA A 196 5.38 -4.38 18.36
CA ALA A 196 6.63 -5.15 18.37
C ALA A 196 6.62 -6.22 19.48
N LYS A 197 6.22 -5.87 20.70
CA LYS A 197 6.11 -6.83 21.83
C LYS A 197 5.12 -7.96 21.52
N CYS A 198 4.00 -7.64 20.88
CA CYS A 198 3.00 -8.65 20.50
C CYS A 198 3.54 -9.64 19.46
N PHE A 199 4.20 -9.14 18.39
CA PHE A 199 4.80 -10.03 17.39
C PHE A 199 5.93 -10.87 17.99
N ASP A 200 6.80 -10.32 18.82
CA ASP A 200 7.86 -11.07 19.51
C ASP A 200 7.26 -12.15 20.42
N LYS A 201 6.15 -11.86 21.11
CA LYS A 201 5.45 -12.84 21.94
C LYS A 201 4.81 -13.94 21.10
N ALA A 202 4.16 -13.60 19.97
CA ALA A 202 3.61 -14.58 19.05
C ALA A 202 4.68 -15.53 18.52
N LEU A 203 5.87 -15.01 18.14
CA LEU A 203 7.01 -15.80 17.69
C LEU A 203 7.66 -16.64 18.79
N THR A 204 7.58 -16.20 20.05
CA THR A 204 8.02 -17.02 21.20
C THR A 204 7.14 -18.25 21.38
N ILE A 205 5.82 -18.14 21.08
CA ILE A 205 4.85 -19.24 21.20
C ILE A 205 4.92 -20.16 19.98
N ASN A 206 5.02 -19.58 18.79
CA ASN A 206 5.09 -20.32 17.52
C ASN A 206 6.21 -19.74 16.65
N THR A 207 7.37 -20.39 16.63
CA THR A 207 8.56 -19.98 15.85
C THR A 207 8.40 -20.11 14.34
N ASP A 208 7.45 -20.92 13.88
CA ASP A 208 7.24 -21.19 12.46
C ASP A 208 6.05 -20.39 11.87
N TYR A 209 5.68 -19.28 12.51
CA TYR A 209 4.55 -18.46 12.12
C TYR A 209 4.96 -17.41 11.07
N ALA A 210 4.99 -17.81 9.81
CA ALA A 210 5.42 -16.97 8.66
C ALA A 210 4.70 -15.60 8.58
N GLU A 211 3.41 -15.54 8.92
CA GLU A 211 2.64 -14.32 8.87
C GLU A 211 3.09 -13.28 9.90
N VAL A 212 3.45 -13.73 11.11
CA VAL A 212 3.99 -12.83 12.14
C VAL A 212 5.33 -12.26 11.72
N TYR A 213 6.21 -13.05 11.08
CA TYR A 213 7.45 -12.53 10.52
C TYR A 213 7.19 -11.48 9.42
N LEU A 214 6.18 -11.70 8.57
CA LEU A 214 5.79 -10.72 7.55
C LEU A 214 5.30 -9.41 8.19
N ASN A 215 4.39 -9.49 9.16
CA ASN A 215 3.86 -8.33 9.89
C ASN A 215 4.96 -7.60 10.67
N ARG A 216 5.86 -8.35 11.32
CA ARG A 216 7.03 -7.78 11.99
C ARG A 216 7.96 -7.08 11.01
N GLY A 217 8.16 -7.63 9.81
CA GLY A 217 8.93 -7.00 8.74
C GLY A 217 8.34 -5.67 8.30
N HIS A 218 7.01 -5.57 8.17
CA HIS A 218 6.33 -4.31 7.88
C HIS A 218 6.53 -3.30 9.01
N LEU A 219 6.32 -3.70 10.26
CA LEU A 219 6.55 -2.86 11.43
C LEU A 219 7.99 -2.34 11.50
N MET A 220 8.99 -3.20 11.27
CA MET A 220 10.40 -2.79 11.27
C MET A 220 10.70 -1.81 10.13
N THR A 221 10.02 -1.94 8.99
CA THR A 221 10.10 -0.97 7.88
C THR A 221 9.57 0.40 8.31
N ASP A 222 8.43 0.46 9.00
CA ASP A 222 7.82 1.68 9.53
C ASP A 222 8.70 2.35 10.60
N LEU A 223 9.37 1.55 11.40
CA LEU A 223 10.36 1.99 12.38
C LEU A 223 11.73 2.38 11.77
N HIS A 224 11.88 2.29 10.45
CA HIS A 224 13.15 2.49 9.73
C HIS A 224 14.29 1.54 10.16
N GLN A 225 13.96 0.40 10.78
CA GLN A 225 14.88 -0.67 11.18
C GLN A 225 15.01 -1.69 10.01
N LEU A 226 15.60 -1.24 8.92
CA LEU A 226 15.55 -1.96 7.63
C LEU A 226 16.32 -3.29 7.63
N ASP A 227 17.35 -3.41 8.44
CA ASP A 227 18.11 -4.66 8.60
C ASP A 227 17.24 -5.74 9.27
N ASP A 228 16.53 -5.38 10.35
CA ASP A 228 15.60 -6.27 11.05
C ASP A 228 14.36 -6.59 10.18
N ALA A 229 13.90 -5.62 9.38
CA ALA A 229 12.84 -5.83 8.40
C ALA A 229 13.25 -6.90 7.38
N LEU A 230 14.46 -6.78 6.81
CA LEU A 230 14.96 -7.75 5.83
C LEU A 230 15.07 -9.15 6.43
N LEU A 231 15.64 -9.28 7.63
CA LEU A 231 15.73 -10.57 8.33
C LEU A 231 14.34 -11.19 8.54
N SER A 232 13.36 -10.39 8.97
CA SER A 232 11.99 -10.87 9.16
C SER A 232 11.34 -11.34 7.85
N TYR A 233 11.49 -10.58 6.77
CA TYR A 233 10.96 -11.00 5.46
C TYR A 233 11.66 -12.25 4.91
N GLU A 234 12.99 -12.38 5.08
CA GLU A 234 13.73 -13.56 4.64
C GLU A 234 13.30 -14.79 5.43
N HIS A 235 13.11 -14.70 6.76
CA HIS A 235 12.56 -15.81 7.55
C HIS A 235 11.13 -16.19 7.12
N ALA A 236 10.25 -15.21 6.89
CA ALA A 236 8.92 -15.48 6.40
C ALA A 236 8.94 -16.21 5.04
N ASN A 237 9.88 -15.83 4.16
CA ASN A 237 10.04 -16.45 2.85
C ASN A 237 10.63 -17.88 2.94
N GLU A 238 11.52 -18.15 3.90
CA GLU A 238 12.04 -19.49 4.16
C GLU A 238 10.96 -20.45 4.65
N LEU A 239 10.10 -19.98 5.55
CA LEU A 239 8.98 -20.76 6.08
C LEU A 239 7.87 -20.99 5.05
N LYS A 240 7.60 -20.00 4.21
CA LYS A 240 6.54 -20.02 3.19
C LYS A 240 6.91 -19.14 1.99
N SER A 241 7.66 -19.70 1.04
CA SER A 241 8.20 -19.01 -0.14
C SER A 241 7.13 -18.52 -1.15
N ASP A 242 5.90 -18.98 -1.04
CA ASP A 242 4.76 -18.63 -1.90
C ASP A 242 3.83 -17.58 -1.25
N LYS A 243 4.21 -17.01 -0.10
CA LYS A 243 3.42 -15.98 0.55
C LYS A 243 3.33 -14.73 -0.34
N ASP A 244 2.11 -14.23 -0.51
CA ASP A 244 1.81 -13.06 -1.33
C ASP A 244 2.68 -11.84 -0.97
N TYR A 245 3.21 -11.16 -1.98
CA TYR A 245 4.01 -9.91 -1.90
C TYR A 245 5.35 -9.98 -1.17
N ILE A 246 5.76 -11.12 -0.61
CA ILE A 246 6.99 -11.22 0.19
C ILE A 246 8.25 -10.93 -0.63
N LEU A 247 8.31 -11.42 -1.88
CA LEU A 247 9.45 -11.16 -2.78
C LEU A 247 9.62 -9.66 -3.02
N GLY A 248 8.53 -8.95 -3.24
CA GLY A 248 8.54 -7.49 -3.42
C GLY A 248 9.03 -6.75 -2.18
N SER A 249 8.60 -7.15 -0.99
CA SER A 249 9.06 -6.58 0.29
C SER A 249 10.56 -6.80 0.50
N ILE A 250 11.08 -8.00 0.22
CA ILE A 250 12.52 -8.31 0.27
C ILE A 250 13.29 -7.42 -0.70
N LEU A 251 12.87 -7.36 -1.97
CA LEU A 251 13.58 -6.58 -2.99
C LEU A 251 13.57 -5.08 -2.69
N HIS A 252 12.44 -4.55 -2.26
CA HIS A 252 12.33 -3.13 -1.90
C HIS A 252 13.21 -2.78 -0.70
N THR A 253 13.24 -3.64 0.34
CA THR A 253 14.12 -3.46 1.50
C THR A 253 15.59 -3.57 1.11
N LYS A 254 15.96 -4.53 0.26
CA LYS A 254 17.32 -4.63 -0.31
C LYS A 254 17.72 -3.37 -1.09
N MET A 255 16.80 -2.77 -1.84
CA MET A 255 17.05 -1.49 -2.51
C MET A 255 17.28 -0.35 -1.51
N HIS A 256 16.50 -0.26 -0.45
CA HIS A 256 16.72 0.71 0.63
C HIS A 256 18.10 0.57 1.28
N LEU A 257 18.56 -0.67 1.46
CA LEU A 257 19.87 -1.00 2.05
C LEU A 257 21.01 -0.97 1.02
N CYS A 258 20.74 -0.69 -0.25
CA CYS A 258 21.70 -0.80 -1.36
C CYS A 258 22.41 -2.16 -1.44
N LEU A 259 21.68 -3.23 -1.14
CA LEU A 259 22.10 -4.63 -1.26
C LEU A 259 21.68 -5.16 -2.63
N TRP A 260 22.61 -5.20 -3.58
CA TRP A 260 22.30 -5.47 -4.99
C TRP A 260 22.75 -6.84 -5.49
N ASP A 261 23.28 -7.70 -4.62
CA ASP A 261 23.73 -9.03 -4.98
C ASP A 261 22.57 -9.87 -5.53
N GLY A 262 22.78 -10.49 -6.70
CA GLY A 262 21.75 -11.28 -7.37
C GLY A 262 20.55 -10.52 -7.95
N MET A 263 20.52 -9.19 -7.86
CA MET A 263 19.36 -8.36 -8.23
C MET A 263 18.85 -8.65 -9.65
N LEU A 264 19.73 -8.85 -10.62
CA LEU A 264 19.31 -9.14 -12.01
C LEU A 264 18.49 -10.43 -12.12
N ASN A 265 18.85 -11.46 -11.36
CA ASN A 265 18.12 -12.74 -11.35
C ASN A 265 16.77 -12.58 -10.64
N HIS A 266 16.74 -11.85 -9.54
CA HIS A 266 15.50 -11.54 -8.83
C HIS A 266 14.52 -10.74 -9.71
N LEU A 267 15.00 -9.77 -10.49
CA LEU A 267 14.15 -9.01 -11.42
C LEU A 267 13.59 -9.86 -12.55
N LYS A 268 14.36 -10.85 -13.05
CA LYS A 268 13.86 -11.82 -14.04
C LYS A 268 12.76 -12.70 -13.46
N ASP A 269 12.96 -13.22 -12.25
CA ASP A 269 11.96 -14.04 -11.55
C ASP A 269 10.69 -13.21 -11.25
N LEU A 270 10.86 -12.00 -10.71
CA LEU A 270 9.77 -11.05 -10.47
C LEU A 270 8.94 -10.80 -11.73
N THR A 271 9.59 -10.50 -12.85
CA THR A 271 8.92 -10.26 -14.14
C THR A 271 8.12 -11.48 -14.59
N LYS A 272 8.70 -12.68 -14.45
CA LYS A 272 8.03 -13.94 -14.79
C LYS A 272 6.80 -14.17 -13.92
N LYS A 273 6.92 -13.95 -12.61
CA LYS A 273 5.82 -14.13 -11.65
C LYS A 273 4.68 -13.15 -11.90
N ILE A 274 4.95 -11.86 -12.15
CA ILE A 274 3.92 -10.88 -12.50
C ILE A 274 3.22 -11.28 -13.81
N ASN A 275 3.96 -11.73 -14.83
CA ASN A 275 3.39 -12.20 -16.09
C ASN A 275 2.48 -13.42 -15.90
N ASN A 276 2.71 -14.23 -14.88
CA ASN A 276 1.88 -15.37 -14.48
C ASN A 276 0.79 -14.97 -13.46
N GLU A 277 0.49 -13.68 -13.32
CA GLU A 277 -0.58 -13.14 -12.44
C GLU A 277 -0.38 -13.44 -10.93
N GLN A 278 0.86 -13.71 -10.53
CA GLN A 278 1.17 -13.96 -9.12
C GLN A 278 1.27 -12.64 -8.33
N LYS A 279 0.77 -12.64 -7.11
CA LYS A 279 0.79 -11.53 -6.15
C LYS A 279 2.20 -11.36 -5.55
N THR A 280 3.06 -10.64 -6.24
CA THR A 280 4.52 -10.70 -6.00
C THR A 280 5.09 -9.44 -5.38
N ILE A 281 4.58 -8.27 -5.77
CA ILE A 281 5.14 -6.97 -5.41
C ILE A 281 4.05 -5.88 -5.41
N SER A 282 4.16 -4.92 -4.50
CA SER A 282 3.31 -3.72 -4.56
C SER A 282 3.70 -2.84 -5.75
N PRO A 283 2.76 -2.15 -6.38
CA PRO A 283 3.05 -1.27 -7.53
C PRO A 283 4.05 -0.17 -7.20
N PHE A 284 4.01 0.37 -5.98
CA PHE A 284 4.95 1.41 -5.53
C PHE A 284 6.41 0.91 -5.53
N ALA A 285 6.65 -0.28 -4.98
CA ALA A 285 8.00 -0.86 -4.96
C ALA A 285 8.51 -1.18 -6.38
N LEU A 286 7.62 -1.63 -7.28
CA LEU A 286 7.98 -1.98 -8.65
C LEU A 286 8.48 -0.78 -9.47
N MET A 287 7.96 0.44 -9.22
CA MET A 287 8.38 1.64 -9.95
C MET A 287 9.88 1.94 -9.82
N ALA A 288 10.48 1.59 -8.68
CA ALA A 288 11.91 1.80 -8.46
C ALA A 288 12.80 0.73 -9.11
N LEU A 289 12.21 -0.42 -9.50
CA LEU A 289 12.93 -1.59 -9.97
C LEU A 289 12.89 -1.76 -11.50
N VAL A 290 11.76 -1.41 -12.13
CA VAL A 290 11.50 -1.77 -13.53
C VAL A 290 10.89 -0.59 -14.29
N ASP A 291 11.51 -0.24 -15.43
CA ASP A 291 11.03 0.79 -16.37
C ASP A 291 10.21 0.16 -17.51
N ASP A 292 9.10 -0.48 -17.16
CA ASP A 292 8.17 -1.10 -18.09
C ASP A 292 6.72 -0.76 -17.71
N PRO A 293 6.07 0.20 -18.39
CA PRO A 293 4.71 0.63 -18.06
C PRO A 293 3.66 -0.49 -18.22
N LYS A 294 3.88 -1.44 -19.14
CA LYS A 294 2.98 -2.59 -19.32
C LYS A 294 3.05 -3.53 -18.11
N LEU A 295 4.26 -3.82 -17.62
CA LEU A 295 4.46 -4.66 -16.44
C LEU A 295 3.95 -3.97 -15.18
N GLN A 296 4.17 -2.65 -15.05
CA GLN A 296 3.66 -1.84 -13.95
C GLN A 296 2.13 -1.82 -13.93
N ARG A 297 1.46 -1.67 -15.08
CA ARG A 297 0.00 -1.78 -15.17
C ARG A 297 -0.49 -3.16 -14.71
N LYS A 298 0.11 -4.24 -15.20
CA LYS A 298 -0.28 -5.59 -14.80
C LYS A 298 -0.14 -5.82 -13.29
N ALA A 299 0.95 -5.36 -12.70
CA ALA A 299 1.15 -5.45 -11.24
C ALA A 299 0.12 -4.61 -10.47
N ALA A 300 -0.24 -3.42 -10.98
CA ALA A 300 -1.28 -2.58 -10.38
C ALA A 300 -2.65 -3.25 -10.42
N GLU A 301 -3.04 -3.84 -11.56
CA GLU A 301 -4.29 -4.59 -11.72
C GLU A 301 -4.37 -5.78 -10.76
N ILE A 302 -3.28 -6.57 -10.63
CA ILE A 302 -3.21 -7.69 -9.68
C ILE A 302 -3.38 -7.18 -8.24
N TYR A 303 -2.67 -6.12 -7.88
CA TYR A 303 -2.66 -5.56 -6.53
C TYR A 303 -4.00 -4.94 -6.15
N ALA A 304 -4.60 -4.14 -7.05
CA ALA A 304 -5.90 -3.52 -6.85
C ALA A 304 -7.01 -4.56 -6.67
N ASN A 305 -7.04 -5.58 -7.54
CA ASN A 305 -8.03 -6.65 -7.45
C ASN A 305 -7.89 -7.51 -6.17
N ASP A 306 -6.67 -7.65 -5.64
CA ASP A 306 -6.43 -8.42 -4.41
C ASP A 306 -6.69 -7.61 -3.14
N LYS A 307 -6.14 -6.38 -3.06
CA LYS A 307 -6.17 -5.59 -1.83
C LYS A 307 -7.37 -4.65 -1.73
N PHE A 308 -7.85 -4.17 -2.86
CA PHE A 308 -8.87 -3.13 -2.95
C PHE A 308 -9.93 -3.48 -4.01
N PRO A 309 -10.57 -4.66 -3.91
CA PRO A 309 -11.62 -5.04 -4.85
C PRO A 309 -12.79 -4.06 -4.76
N ILE A 310 -13.52 -3.91 -5.88
CA ILE A 310 -14.75 -3.09 -5.92
C ILE A 310 -15.69 -3.53 -4.80
N SER A 311 -16.12 -2.58 -4.01
CA SER A 311 -17.01 -2.82 -2.87
C SER A 311 -18.45 -2.41 -3.18
N ASN A 312 -19.38 -3.30 -2.92
CA ASN A 312 -20.83 -3.03 -3.02
C ASN A 312 -21.44 -2.70 -1.64
N ALA A 313 -20.61 -2.30 -0.66
CA ALA A 313 -21.07 -1.98 0.70
C ALA A 313 -22.03 -0.78 0.77
N LEU A 314 -22.05 0.05 -0.28
CA LEU A 314 -23.00 1.14 -0.47
C LEU A 314 -23.69 1.04 -1.84
N PRO A 315 -24.93 1.52 -1.98
CA PRO A 315 -25.60 1.59 -3.27
C PRO A 315 -24.84 2.51 -4.25
N LYS A 316 -25.09 2.37 -5.55
CA LYS A 316 -24.53 3.30 -6.53
C LYS A 316 -24.93 4.74 -6.19
N ILE A 317 -24.02 5.68 -6.48
CA ILE A 317 -24.31 7.11 -6.31
C ILE A 317 -25.39 7.50 -7.29
N GLU A 318 -26.47 8.07 -6.79
CA GLU A 318 -27.54 8.60 -7.64
C GLU A 318 -27.10 9.90 -8.30
N HIS A 319 -27.58 10.13 -9.53
CA HIS A 319 -27.27 11.34 -10.27
C HIS A 319 -28.00 12.53 -9.60
N HIS A 320 -27.26 13.51 -9.11
CA HIS A 320 -27.80 14.75 -8.56
C HIS A 320 -27.76 15.90 -9.58
N PRO A 321 -28.59 16.94 -9.41
CA PRO A 321 -28.55 18.13 -10.24
C PRO A 321 -27.21 18.86 -10.16
N LYS A 322 -26.86 19.64 -11.20
CA LYS A 322 -25.67 20.48 -11.19
C LYS A 322 -25.65 21.41 -9.99
N HIS A 323 -24.55 21.37 -9.22
CA HIS A 323 -24.32 22.30 -8.13
C HIS A 323 -23.98 23.71 -8.63
N LYS A 324 -24.26 24.73 -7.81
CA LYS A 324 -23.83 26.11 -8.09
C LYS A 324 -22.31 26.26 -8.11
N LYS A 325 -21.62 25.48 -7.27
CA LYS A 325 -20.16 25.34 -7.22
C LYS A 325 -19.82 23.86 -7.32
N ILE A 326 -18.80 23.50 -8.08
CA ILE A 326 -18.31 22.14 -8.15
C ILE A 326 -17.64 21.80 -6.81
N ARG A 327 -18.09 20.74 -6.14
CA ARG A 327 -17.56 20.25 -4.86
C ARG A 327 -16.43 19.29 -5.10
N ILE A 328 -15.22 19.69 -4.73
CA ILE A 328 -14.01 18.87 -4.92
C ILE A 328 -13.44 18.45 -3.58
N GLY A 329 -13.14 17.15 -3.43
CA GLY A 329 -12.58 16.58 -2.20
C GLY A 329 -11.19 16.02 -2.43
N TYR A 330 -10.21 16.49 -1.68
CA TYR A 330 -8.85 15.96 -1.65
C TYR A 330 -8.69 14.99 -0.49
N PHE A 331 -8.20 13.78 -0.78
CA PHE A 331 -8.02 12.69 0.17
C PHE A 331 -6.53 12.41 0.36
N SER A 332 -6.03 12.46 1.60
CA SER A 332 -4.61 12.23 1.89
C SER A 332 -4.31 11.86 3.34
N ALA A 333 -3.27 11.03 3.54
CA ALA A 333 -2.60 10.85 4.82
C ALA A 333 -1.57 11.97 5.13
N ASP A 334 -1.27 12.83 4.17
CA ASP A 334 -0.07 13.66 4.15
C ASP A 334 -0.35 15.16 4.23
N PHE A 335 -1.46 15.57 4.80
CA PHE A 335 -1.76 16.99 5.11
C PHE A 335 -0.93 17.50 6.30
N ARG A 336 0.39 17.40 6.16
CA ARG A 336 1.42 17.73 7.13
C ARG A 336 2.71 18.12 6.42
N GLU A 337 3.80 18.35 7.15
CA GLU A 337 5.12 18.53 6.52
C GLU A 337 5.52 17.25 5.76
N HIS A 338 5.18 17.22 4.48
CA HIS A 338 5.36 16.08 3.58
C HIS A 338 5.51 16.57 2.12
N PRO A 339 6.24 15.83 1.25
CA PRO A 339 6.38 16.17 -0.18
C PRO A 339 5.05 16.44 -0.90
N VAL A 340 4.01 15.64 -0.68
CA VAL A 340 2.68 15.83 -1.29
C VAL A 340 2.10 17.20 -0.92
N SER A 341 2.07 17.54 0.36
CA SER A 341 1.59 18.86 0.81
C SER A 341 2.45 20.00 0.29
N THR A 342 3.77 19.83 0.18
CA THR A 342 4.66 20.82 -0.45
C THR A 342 4.26 21.12 -1.91
N LEU A 343 3.73 20.13 -2.63
CA LEU A 343 3.31 20.29 -4.02
C LEU A 343 1.86 20.78 -4.16
N THR A 344 1.03 20.67 -3.13
CA THR A 344 -0.42 20.88 -3.26
C THR A 344 -0.99 21.99 -2.37
N VAL A 345 -0.30 22.43 -1.31
CA VAL A 345 -0.85 23.38 -0.33
C VAL A 345 -1.28 24.72 -0.97
N GLU A 346 -0.47 25.28 -1.87
CA GLU A 346 -0.82 26.52 -2.54
C GLU A 346 -1.96 26.34 -3.56
N LEU A 347 -2.13 25.12 -4.13
CA LEU A 347 -3.27 24.78 -4.98
C LEU A 347 -4.59 25.00 -4.19
N TYR A 348 -4.68 24.50 -2.97
CA TYR A 348 -5.86 24.68 -2.13
C TYR A 348 -6.16 26.16 -1.87
N GLU A 349 -5.11 26.97 -1.65
CA GLU A 349 -5.24 28.42 -1.42
C GLU A 349 -5.69 29.19 -2.68
N LYS A 350 -5.45 28.65 -3.90
CA LYS A 350 -5.64 29.36 -5.18
C LYS A 350 -6.93 29.01 -5.92
N HIS A 351 -7.65 27.98 -5.50
CA HIS A 351 -8.92 27.64 -6.12
C HIS A 351 -9.90 28.81 -6.19
N ASN A 352 -10.57 28.94 -7.33
CA ASN A 352 -11.61 29.96 -7.55
C ASN A 352 -12.86 29.63 -6.74
N ARG A 353 -13.00 30.26 -5.56
CA ARG A 353 -14.09 30.04 -4.60
C ARG A 353 -15.48 30.47 -5.10
N SER A 354 -15.57 31.19 -6.20
CA SER A 354 -16.85 31.45 -6.85
C SER A 354 -17.40 30.29 -7.66
N GLN A 355 -16.53 29.36 -8.06
CA GLN A 355 -16.85 28.20 -8.91
C GLN A 355 -16.67 26.86 -8.22
N PHE A 356 -15.79 26.80 -7.22
CA PHE A 356 -15.43 25.57 -6.51
C PHE A 356 -15.64 25.69 -5.01
N GLU A 357 -16.03 24.59 -4.40
CA GLU A 357 -16.06 24.39 -2.95
C GLU A 357 -15.09 23.24 -2.62
N VAL A 358 -14.09 23.52 -1.77
CA VAL A 358 -12.96 22.61 -1.56
C VAL A 358 -13.04 21.93 -0.21
N TYR A 359 -12.97 20.63 -0.22
CA TYR A 359 -12.96 19.74 0.92
C TYR A 359 -11.61 19.03 1.05
N ALA A 360 -11.16 18.79 2.27
CA ALA A 360 -10.02 17.93 2.58
C ALA A 360 -10.45 16.83 3.54
N PHE A 361 -10.16 15.58 3.19
CA PHE A 361 -10.38 14.39 4.02
C PHE A 361 -9.02 13.86 4.47
N SER A 362 -8.68 14.13 5.73
CA SER A 362 -7.37 13.78 6.31
C SER A 362 -7.48 12.48 7.09
N TYR A 363 -6.77 11.46 6.67
CA TYR A 363 -6.64 10.20 7.39
C TYR A 363 -5.23 9.96 7.97
N GLY A 364 -4.32 10.92 7.84
CA GLY A 364 -3.01 10.90 8.48
C GLY A 364 -2.99 11.61 9.84
N PRO A 365 -1.84 11.61 10.52
CA PRO A 365 -1.71 12.22 11.85
C PRO A 365 -1.93 13.73 11.84
N ASP A 366 -2.63 14.24 12.87
CA ASP A 366 -2.81 15.69 13.09
C ASP A 366 -1.58 16.27 13.80
N THR A 367 -0.56 16.57 13.01
CA THR A 367 0.74 17.04 13.51
C THR A 367 0.75 18.46 14.00
N LYS A 368 -0.25 19.27 13.61
CA LYS A 368 -0.34 20.72 13.90
C LYS A 368 0.89 21.53 13.48
N ASP A 369 1.71 20.97 12.55
CA ASP A 369 2.83 21.69 11.96
C ASP A 369 2.35 22.83 11.03
N GLU A 370 3.28 23.68 10.56
CA GLU A 370 2.94 24.84 9.72
C GLU A 370 2.19 24.43 8.44
N MET A 371 2.57 23.31 7.83
CA MET A 371 1.94 22.79 6.61
C MET A 371 0.52 22.31 6.87
N ASN A 372 0.29 21.57 7.98
CA ASN A 372 -1.04 21.11 8.38
C ASN A 372 -1.98 22.30 8.61
N LEU A 373 -1.49 23.34 9.32
CA LEU A 373 -2.28 24.55 9.56
C LEU A 373 -2.59 25.31 8.25
N ARG A 374 -1.64 25.37 7.31
CA ARG A 374 -1.86 25.97 5.99
C ARG A 374 -2.90 25.22 5.17
N VAL A 375 -2.86 23.89 5.16
CA VAL A 375 -3.87 23.07 4.47
C VAL A 375 -5.25 23.32 5.06
N LYS A 376 -5.40 23.31 6.40
CA LYS A 376 -6.64 23.59 7.09
C LYS A 376 -7.21 25.00 6.76
N ALA A 377 -6.34 25.98 6.65
CA ALA A 377 -6.74 27.35 6.26
C ALA A 377 -7.01 27.51 4.76
N GLY A 378 -6.46 26.60 3.94
CA GLY A 378 -6.54 26.63 2.48
C GLY A 378 -7.80 25.99 1.90
N VAL A 379 -8.64 25.32 2.70
CA VAL A 379 -9.89 24.68 2.28
C VAL A 379 -11.08 25.24 3.03
N GLU A 380 -12.29 25.13 2.46
CA GLU A 380 -13.52 25.54 3.20
C GLU A 380 -13.90 24.50 4.25
N ASN A 381 -13.70 23.21 3.95
CA ASN A 381 -14.16 22.11 4.79
C ASN A 381 -13.00 21.14 5.01
N PHE A 382 -12.51 21.03 6.24
CA PHE A 382 -11.49 20.08 6.63
C PHE A 382 -12.10 19.00 7.52
N HIS A 383 -12.06 17.75 7.08
CA HIS A 383 -12.55 16.59 7.81
C HIS A 383 -11.37 15.72 8.27
N ASP A 384 -11.22 15.59 9.59
CA ASP A 384 -10.32 14.59 10.18
C ASP A 384 -11.08 13.25 10.25
N VAL A 385 -10.69 12.32 9.39
CA VAL A 385 -11.37 11.02 9.23
C VAL A 385 -10.49 9.85 9.66
N ARG A 386 -9.45 10.08 10.45
CA ARG A 386 -8.48 9.06 10.89
C ARG A 386 -9.12 7.87 11.59
N SER A 387 -10.08 8.15 12.47
CA SER A 387 -10.77 7.15 13.28
C SER A 387 -12.01 6.56 12.61
N LEU A 388 -12.34 6.99 11.39
CA LEU A 388 -13.50 6.49 10.66
C LEU A 388 -13.13 5.27 9.82
N ALA A 389 -14.05 4.29 9.77
CA ALA A 389 -13.98 3.21 8.79
C ALA A 389 -14.12 3.77 7.36
N TYR A 390 -13.57 3.05 6.38
CA TYR A 390 -13.65 3.47 4.97
C TYR A 390 -15.09 3.67 4.47
N LYS A 391 -16.05 2.86 4.95
CA LYS A 391 -17.49 3.02 4.66
C LYS A 391 -18.04 4.35 5.20
N ASP A 392 -17.65 4.73 6.41
CA ASP A 392 -18.13 5.97 7.05
C ASP A 392 -17.51 7.20 6.37
N ILE A 393 -16.25 7.10 5.94
CA ILE A 393 -15.61 8.14 5.11
C ILE A 393 -16.37 8.31 3.80
N ALA A 394 -16.74 7.20 3.15
CA ALA A 394 -17.52 7.24 1.92
C ALA A 394 -18.93 7.84 2.14
N LEU A 395 -19.60 7.48 3.25
CA LEU A 395 -20.89 8.06 3.61
C LEU A 395 -20.78 9.56 3.87
N LEU A 396 -19.76 10.01 4.58
CA LEU A 396 -19.50 11.43 4.83
C LEU A 396 -19.27 12.20 3.52
N ALA A 397 -18.43 11.65 2.63
CA ALA A 397 -18.15 12.25 1.33
C ALA A 397 -19.41 12.36 0.45
N ARG A 398 -20.26 11.33 0.46
CA ARG A 398 -21.55 11.31 -0.24
C ARG A 398 -22.57 12.25 0.40
N ALA A 399 -22.58 12.37 1.74
CA ALA A 399 -23.49 13.29 2.45
C ALA A 399 -23.22 14.78 2.14
N VAL A 400 -21.97 15.13 1.85
CA VAL A 400 -21.62 16.46 1.34
C VAL A 400 -21.71 16.55 -0.18
N GLU A 401 -22.24 15.53 -0.84
CA GLU A 401 -22.47 15.46 -2.29
C GLU A 401 -21.24 15.92 -3.09
N LEU A 402 -20.07 15.29 -2.83
CA LEU A 402 -18.88 15.57 -3.63
C LEU A 402 -19.12 15.24 -5.11
N ASP A 403 -18.69 16.13 -6.00
CA ASP A 403 -18.72 15.91 -7.44
C ASP A 403 -17.46 15.19 -7.91
N ILE A 404 -16.32 15.58 -7.37
CA ILE A 404 -14.99 15.05 -7.78
C ILE A 404 -14.19 14.70 -6.54
N ALA A 405 -13.70 13.48 -6.46
CA ALA A 405 -12.78 13.00 -5.42
C ALA A 405 -11.38 12.80 -6.00
N ILE A 406 -10.37 13.37 -5.34
CA ILE A 406 -8.98 13.32 -5.74
C ILE A 406 -8.19 12.52 -4.69
N ASP A 407 -7.67 11.35 -5.10
CA ASP A 407 -6.75 10.55 -4.32
C ASP A 407 -5.33 11.08 -4.50
N LEU A 408 -4.76 11.63 -3.42
CA LEU A 408 -3.39 12.14 -3.40
C LEU A 408 -2.38 11.09 -2.92
N GLY A 409 -2.84 9.92 -2.49
CA GLY A 409 -2.00 8.84 -1.97
C GLY A 409 -1.75 7.73 -2.98
N GLY A 410 -2.79 7.20 -3.57
CA GLY A 410 -2.73 6.01 -4.41
C GLY A 410 -2.19 4.80 -3.63
N PHE A 411 -1.18 4.12 -4.15
CA PHE A 411 -0.53 2.97 -3.51
C PHE A 411 0.69 3.35 -2.66
N THR A 412 0.69 4.54 -2.06
CA THR A 412 1.72 4.94 -1.10
C THR A 412 1.39 4.47 0.32
N GLN A 413 2.35 4.61 1.23
CA GLN A 413 2.16 4.25 2.63
C GLN A 413 1.03 5.06 3.28
N ASN A 414 0.25 4.42 4.14
CA ASN A 414 -0.89 5.02 4.86
C ASN A 414 -2.02 5.52 3.95
N SER A 415 -2.05 5.16 2.67
CA SER A 415 -3.19 5.46 1.79
C SER A 415 -4.40 4.58 2.13
N ARG A 416 -5.61 5.08 1.79
CA ARG A 416 -6.87 4.36 1.98
C ARG A 416 -7.60 4.21 0.65
N THR A 417 -7.03 3.41 -0.24
CA THR A 417 -7.57 3.13 -1.59
C THR A 417 -8.94 2.43 -1.53
N ASP A 418 -9.22 1.66 -0.48
CA ASP A 418 -10.51 1.04 -0.18
C ASP A 418 -11.67 2.05 -0.09
N VAL A 419 -11.42 3.28 0.34
CA VAL A 419 -12.40 4.37 0.33
C VAL A 419 -12.92 4.63 -1.10
N PHE A 420 -12.01 4.62 -2.09
CA PHE A 420 -12.36 4.81 -3.51
C PHE A 420 -13.02 3.56 -4.12
N ALA A 421 -12.70 2.37 -3.65
CA ALA A 421 -13.31 1.12 -4.09
C ALA A 421 -14.82 1.03 -3.75
N ILE A 422 -15.31 1.82 -2.77
CA ILE A 422 -16.74 1.98 -2.43
C ILE A 422 -17.43 3.02 -3.31
N SER A 423 -16.67 3.85 -4.03
CA SER A 423 -17.12 5.05 -4.76
C SER A 423 -17.61 6.17 -3.84
N VAL A 424 -16.76 7.16 -3.60
CA VAL A 424 -17.02 8.31 -2.72
C VAL A 424 -17.63 9.51 -3.44
N ALA A 425 -17.41 9.60 -4.75
CA ALA A 425 -17.93 10.65 -5.62
C ALA A 425 -18.24 10.07 -7.01
N PRO A 426 -19.08 10.76 -7.81
CA PRO A 426 -19.38 10.36 -9.19
C PRO A 426 -18.14 10.34 -10.08
N ILE A 427 -17.14 11.18 -9.80
CA ILE A 427 -15.88 11.28 -10.54
C ILE A 427 -14.74 11.06 -9.57
N GLN A 428 -13.88 10.08 -9.85
CA GLN A 428 -12.73 9.73 -9.00
C GLN A 428 -11.45 9.75 -9.81
N LEU A 429 -10.40 10.38 -9.26
CA LEU A 429 -9.12 10.49 -9.96
C LEU A 429 -7.93 10.37 -9.01
N SER A 430 -6.79 9.91 -9.57
CA SER A 430 -5.51 9.84 -8.88
C SER A 430 -4.59 10.99 -9.31
N TYR A 431 -3.86 11.58 -8.35
CA TYR A 431 -2.94 12.68 -8.60
C TYR A 431 -1.75 12.68 -7.63
N ILE A 432 -0.58 12.83 -8.15
CA ILE A 432 0.73 13.23 -7.60
C ILE A 432 1.40 12.31 -6.57
N GLY A 433 0.71 11.68 -5.62
CA GLY A 433 1.40 10.88 -4.58
C GLY A 433 1.95 9.58 -5.12
N TYR A 434 1.16 8.85 -5.91
CA TYR A 434 1.57 7.65 -6.62
C TYR A 434 1.75 7.95 -8.12
N LEU A 435 2.87 7.50 -8.69
CA LEU A 435 3.33 7.93 -10.02
C LEU A 435 3.14 6.82 -11.07
N GLY A 436 1.92 6.35 -11.20
CA GLY A 436 1.55 5.26 -12.10
C GLY A 436 0.05 5.07 -12.19
N THR A 437 -0.37 4.06 -12.96
CA THR A 437 -1.78 3.66 -13.04
C THR A 437 -2.23 2.94 -11.77
N MET A 438 -3.43 3.21 -11.30
CA MET A 438 -4.05 2.49 -10.18
C MET A 438 -4.51 1.08 -10.57
N GLY A 439 -4.65 0.78 -11.88
CA GLY A 439 -5.09 -0.53 -12.34
C GLY A 439 -6.49 -0.92 -11.90
N ALA A 440 -7.32 0.04 -11.48
CA ALA A 440 -8.64 -0.19 -10.89
C ALA A 440 -9.72 0.59 -11.63
N ASN A 441 -10.85 -0.07 -11.93
CA ASN A 441 -11.93 0.50 -12.75
C ASN A 441 -12.76 1.57 -12.04
N TYR A 442 -12.52 1.82 -10.76
CA TYR A 442 -13.19 2.88 -10.00
C TYR A 442 -12.40 4.19 -9.97
N TYR A 443 -11.28 4.30 -10.69
CA TYR A 443 -10.63 5.56 -11.01
C TYR A 443 -10.91 5.93 -12.46
N ASP A 444 -11.57 7.07 -12.67
CA ASP A 444 -11.95 7.56 -13.99
C ASP A 444 -10.77 8.22 -14.70
N TYR A 445 -9.97 8.98 -13.94
CA TYR A 445 -8.91 9.82 -14.51
C TYR A 445 -7.59 9.74 -13.75
N LEU A 446 -6.49 9.95 -14.49
CA LEU A 446 -5.15 10.17 -13.99
C LEU A 446 -4.61 11.48 -14.56
N ILE A 447 -4.11 12.38 -13.69
CA ILE A 447 -3.51 13.64 -14.12
C ILE A 447 -2.05 13.40 -14.54
N ALA A 448 -1.69 13.92 -15.72
CA ALA A 448 -0.35 13.86 -16.27
C ALA A 448 -0.10 15.05 -17.23
N ASP A 449 1.06 15.05 -17.90
CA ASP A 449 1.32 15.82 -19.10
C ASP A 449 1.81 14.91 -20.25
N GLN A 450 1.92 15.46 -21.45
CA GLN A 450 2.32 14.68 -22.64
C GLN A 450 3.77 14.20 -22.61
N ILE A 451 4.62 14.81 -21.76
CA ILE A 451 6.01 14.36 -21.57
C ILE A 451 6.02 13.10 -20.70
N ILE A 452 5.22 13.08 -19.64
CA ILE A 452 5.13 11.93 -18.72
C ILE A 452 4.41 10.75 -19.40
N ILE A 453 3.26 10.99 -20.03
CA ILE A 453 2.52 9.97 -20.75
C ILE A 453 2.37 10.38 -22.21
N PRO A 454 3.30 10.00 -23.10
CA PRO A 454 3.13 10.19 -24.53
C PRO A 454 1.88 9.48 -25.06
N GLU A 455 1.31 9.96 -26.18
CA GLU A 455 0.10 9.42 -26.78
C GLU A 455 0.13 7.90 -26.98
N GLU A 456 1.26 7.38 -27.45
CA GLU A 456 1.46 5.96 -27.68
C GLU A 456 1.51 5.13 -26.39
N SER A 457 1.77 5.77 -25.24
CA SER A 457 1.89 5.09 -23.94
C SER A 457 0.57 5.03 -23.15
N LYS A 458 -0.45 5.80 -23.52
CA LYS A 458 -1.72 5.88 -22.78
C LYS A 458 -2.45 4.53 -22.65
N GLN A 459 -2.21 3.61 -23.59
CA GLN A 459 -2.74 2.24 -23.52
C GLN A 459 -2.25 1.42 -22.33
N HIS A 460 -1.20 1.88 -21.62
CA HIS A 460 -0.63 1.23 -20.43
C HIS A 460 -1.22 1.76 -19.11
N TYR A 461 -2.27 2.54 -19.17
CA TYR A 461 -2.99 3.08 -18.02
C TYR A 461 -4.45 2.62 -18.08
N SER A 462 -5.05 2.33 -16.94
CA SER A 462 -6.47 1.94 -16.87
C SER A 462 -7.39 3.16 -16.94
N GLU A 463 -6.92 4.28 -16.42
CA GLU A 463 -7.63 5.54 -16.34
C GLU A 463 -7.57 6.32 -17.65
N LYS A 464 -8.51 7.22 -17.86
CA LYS A 464 -8.39 8.26 -18.89
C LYS A 464 -7.39 9.32 -18.42
N ILE A 465 -6.56 9.78 -19.34
CA ILE A 465 -5.48 10.71 -18.99
C ILE A 465 -5.98 12.15 -19.15
N VAL A 466 -5.72 12.96 -18.13
CA VAL A 466 -5.89 14.41 -18.16
C VAL A 466 -4.53 15.03 -18.44
N TYR A 467 -4.36 15.50 -19.65
CA TYR A 467 -3.15 16.16 -20.11
C TYR A 467 -3.17 17.64 -19.75
N LEU A 468 -2.42 18.01 -18.71
CA LEU A 468 -2.16 19.41 -18.36
C LEU A 468 -0.93 19.91 -19.10
N PRO A 469 -0.78 21.24 -19.30
CA PRO A 469 0.45 21.84 -19.85
C PRO A 469 1.70 21.58 -19.01
N SER A 470 1.55 21.38 -17.70
CA SER A 470 2.58 20.95 -16.76
C SER A 470 1.94 20.01 -15.74
N PHE A 471 2.63 18.93 -15.38
CA PHE A 471 2.13 17.93 -14.44
C PHE A 471 1.95 18.47 -13.01
N GLN A 472 2.81 19.39 -12.60
CA GLN A 472 2.81 19.93 -11.24
C GLN A 472 3.20 21.39 -11.20
N ALA A 473 2.83 22.05 -10.10
CA ALA A 473 3.42 23.30 -9.66
C ALA A 473 3.82 23.18 -8.18
N ASN A 474 4.91 23.84 -7.81
CA ASN A 474 5.42 23.82 -6.45
C ASN A 474 5.10 25.11 -5.72
N ASP A 475 4.75 24.99 -4.43
CA ASP A 475 4.46 26.13 -3.54
C ASP A 475 5.48 27.28 -3.72
N SER A 476 4.99 28.40 -4.21
CA SER A 476 5.82 29.59 -4.48
C SER A 476 6.37 30.27 -3.21
N LYS A 477 5.79 29.96 -2.04
CA LYS A 477 6.13 30.59 -0.76
C LYS A 477 7.27 29.87 -0.01
N GLN A 478 7.67 28.68 -0.47
CA GLN A 478 8.55 27.76 0.25
C GLN A 478 9.99 28.27 0.54
N SER A 479 10.49 29.28 -0.15
CA SER A 479 11.92 29.63 -0.15
C SER A 479 12.32 30.85 0.67
N LYS A 480 11.46 31.38 1.54
CA LYS A 480 11.70 32.68 2.21
C LYS A 480 12.78 32.66 3.30
N LYS A 481 13.13 31.49 3.86
CA LYS A 481 14.22 31.34 4.84
C LYS A 481 15.05 30.12 4.46
N VAL A 482 16.25 30.35 3.93
CA VAL A 482 17.20 29.30 3.55
C VAL A 482 18.49 29.54 4.32
N THR A 483 18.95 28.53 5.06
CA THR A 483 20.25 28.56 5.75
C THR A 483 21.37 28.54 4.73
N SER A 484 22.39 29.35 4.90
CA SER A 484 23.59 29.32 4.07
C SER A 484 24.64 28.41 4.66
N PHE A 485 25.18 27.50 3.87
CA PHE A 485 26.30 26.64 4.20
C PHE A 485 27.53 26.99 3.38
N THR A 486 28.69 26.83 3.96
CA THR A 486 29.97 26.67 3.24
C THR A 486 30.15 25.18 2.87
N ARG A 487 31.09 24.90 1.98
CA ARG A 487 31.46 23.50 1.70
C ARG A 487 32.04 22.80 2.92
N GLU A 488 32.83 23.51 3.73
CA GLU A 488 33.41 23.01 4.97
C GLU A 488 32.35 22.57 5.99
N ASP A 489 31.27 23.34 6.16
CA ASP A 489 30.14 22.99 7.07
C ASP A 489 29.53 21.61 6.75
N LEU A 490 29.64 21.18 5.48
CA LEU A 490 29.12 19.89 5.03
C LEU A 490 30.22 18.84 4.79
N GLY A 491 31.44 19.11 5.24
CA GLY A 491 32.59 18.20 5.09
C GLY A 491 33.08 18.07 3.64
N LEU A 492 32.76 19.03 2.78
CA LEU A 492 33.17 19.05 1.38
C LEU A 492 34.49 19.79 1.22
N PRO A 493 35.36 19.41 0.26
CA PRO A 493 36.59 20.14 -0.01
C PRO A 493 36.28 21.54 -0.59
N GLU A 494 37.13 22.51 -0.29
CA GLU A 494 37.00 23.87 -0.78
C GLU A 494 36.98 23.93 -2.33
N LYS A 495 37.81 23.10 -2.96
CA LYS A 495 37.95 22.99 -4.42
C LYS A 495 37.49 21.63 -4.91
N GLY A 496 37.15 21.57 -6.18
CA GLY A 496 36.63 20.36 -6.84
C GLY A 496 35.17 20.50 -7.26
N PHE A 497 34.75 19.64 -8.19
CA PHE A 497 33.35 19.60 -8.66
C PHE A 497 32.51 18.74 -7.73
N VAL A 498 31.38 19.25 -7.30
CA VAL A 498 30.46 18.54 -6.39
C VAL A 498 29.19 18.11 -7.12
N PHE A 499 29.11 16.83 -7.43
CA PHE A 499 27.84 16.20 -7.79
C PHE A 499 26.99 15.96 -6.56
N CYS A 500 25.68 15.95 -6.69
CA CYS A 500 24.81 15.52 -5.59
C CYS A 500 23.60 14.71 -6.07
N CYS A 501 23.05 13.89 -5.17
CA CYS A 501 21.74 13.27 -5.27
C CYS A 501 21.14 13.10 -3.88
N PHE A 502 19.97 13.68 -3.66
CA PHE A 502 19.28 13.58 -2.36
C PHE A 502 18.01 12.76 -2.41
N ASN A 503 17.91 11.90 -3.42
CA ASN A 503 16.84 10.91 -3.51
C ASN A 503 17.03 9.81 -2.45
N ASN A 504 15.93 9.20 -2.03
CA ASN A 504 15.98 8.03 -1.18
C ASN A 504 16.78 6.89 -1.81
N THR A 505 17.49 6.12 -0.99
CA THR A 505 18.42 5.08 -1.44
C THR A 505 17.76 4.00 -2.28
N TYR A 506 16.48 3.67 -2.06
CA TYR A 506 15.75 2.69 -2.87
C TYR A 506 15.61 3.07 -4.36
N LYS A 507 15.80 4.34 -4.70
CA LYS A 507 15.83 4.83 -6.10
C LYS A 507 17.20 4.65 -6.78
N ILE A 508 18.24 4.33 -6.02
CA ILE A 508 19.60 4.14 -6.52
C ILE A 508 19.75 2.69 -6.98
N THR A 509 19.60 2.47 -8.28
CA THR A 509 19.81 1.14 -8.87
C THR A 509 21.30 0.85 -9.10
N PRO A 510 21.69 -0.44 -9.22
CA PRO A 510 23.06 -0.81 -9.63
C PRO A 510 23.52 -0.07 -10.89
N ALA A 511 22.64 0.03 -11.91
CA ALA A 511 22.94 0.69 -13.17
C ALA A 511 23.18 2.21 -13.02
N THR A 512 22.34 2.88 -12.20
CA THR A 512 22.53 4.29 -11.85
C THR A 512 23.87 4.49 -11.15
N PHE A 513 24.19 3.66 -10.17
CA PHE A 513 25.44 3.75 -9.42
C PHE A 513 26.67 3.45 -10.27
N ASP A 514 26.59 2.49 -11.21
CA ASP A 514 27.64 2.22 -12.19
C ASP A 514 27.92 3.45 -13.06
N GLY A 515 26.88 4.18 -13.48
CA GLY A 515 27.01 5.41 -14.22
C GLY A 515 27.71 6.51 -13.40
N TRP A 516 27.31 6.69 -12.14
CA TRP A 516 27.96 7.64 -11.23
C TRP A 516 29.44 7.31 -11.01
N ALA A 517 29.77 6.02 -10.85
CA ALA A 517 31.17 5.59 -10.73
C ALA A 517 31.99 5.95 -11.99
N ARG A 518 31.43 5.74 -13.21
CA ARG A 518 32.11 6.12 -14.45
C ARG A 518 32.28 7.64 -14.59
N ILE A 519 31.28 8.42 -14.21
CA ILE A 519 31.36 9.90 -14.16
C ILE A 519 32.49 10.32 -13.21
N LEU A 520 32.54 9.80 -12.00
CA LEU A 520 33.57 10.13 -11.02
C LEU A 520 34.99 9.77 -11.54
N LYS A 521 35.17 8.62 -12.21
CA LYS A 521 36.46 8.23 -12.81
C LYS A 521 36.95 9.23 -13.85
N ASN A 522 36.03 9.83 -14.62
CA ASN A 522 36.33 10.73 -15.69
C ASN A 522 36.40 12.22 -15.26
N VAL A 523 36.04 12.55 -14.03
CA VAL A 523 36.14 13.91 -13.47
C VAL A 523 37.03 13.87 -12.24
N GLU A 524 38.33 14.10 -12.46
CA GLU A 524 39.34 14.04 -11.40
C GLU A 524 39.03 15.06 -10.29
N GLY A 525 39.23 14.66 -9.03
CA GLY A 525 39.01 15.51 -7.86
C GLY A 525 37.53 15.84 -7.58
N SER A 526 36.58 15.28 -8.33
CA SER A 526 35.14 15.46 -8.04
C SER A 526 34.66 14.64 -6.82
N ILE A 527 33.66 15.17 -6.16
CA ILE A 527 33.03 14.58 -5.00
C ILE A 527 31.56 14.31 -5.29
N PHE A 528 30.99 13.29 -4.68
CA PHE A 528 29.55 13.00 -4.75
C PHE A 528 28.93 13.14 -3.34
N LEU A 529 28.03 14.10 -3.18
CA LEU A 529 27.25 14.29 -1.96
C LEU A 529 25.91 13.57 -2.13
N VAL A 530 25.72 12.50 -1.35
CA VAL A 530 24.51 11.63 -1.46
C VAL A 530 23.76 11.59 -0.14
N PHE A 531 22.43 11.48 -0.20
CA PHE A 531 21.62 11.24 0.98
C PHE A 531 21.48 9.74 1.25
N ALA A 532 21.89 9.29 2.44
CA ALA A 532 21.64 7.96 2.94
C ALA A 532 21.50 8.03 4.48
N SER A 533 20.27 7.92 4.97
CA SER A 533 19.97 8.03 6.41
C SER A 533 20.32 6.74 7.17
N ASN A 534 20.27 5.59 6.51
CA ASN A 534 20.55 4.28 7.12
C ASN A 534 22.05 3.96 7.03
N LEU A 535 22.64 3.54 8.16
CA LEU A 535 24.06 3.22 8.25
C LEU A 535 24.45 2.03 7.37
N SER A 536 23.63 0.99 7.32
CA SER A 536 23.89 -0.19 6.48
C SER A 536 23.91 0.19 4.99
N ALA A 537 23.02 1.10 4.55
CA ALA A 537 23.05 1.64 3.21
C ALA A 537 24.35 2.39 2.90
N GLN A 538 24.85 3.22 3.84
CA GLN A 538 26.14 3.91 3.70
C GLN A 538 27.30 2.92 3.56
N VAL A 539 27.32 1.88 4.43
CA VAL A 539 28.33 0.80 4.37
C VAL A 539 28.27 0.07 3.02
N ASN A 540 27.08 -0.27 2.55
CA ASN A 540 26.90 -1.00 1.31
C ASN A 540 27.25 -0.13 0.07
N LEU A 541 26.89 1.15 0.06
CA LEU A 541 27.30 2.08 -0.98
C LEU A 541 28.84 2.21 -0.99
N THR A 542 29.48 2.32 0.17
CA THR A 542 30.93 2.39 0.29
C THR A 542 31.61 1.12 -0.25
N LYS A 543 31.09 -0.07 0.07
CA LYS A 543 31.56 -1.34 -0.52
C LYS A 543 31.42 -1.34 -2.05
N ASN A 544 30.29 -0.86 -2.55
CA ASN A 544 30.01 -0.77 -3.97
C ASN A 544 30.93 0.21 -4.71
N MET A 545 31.45 1.25 -4.04
CA MET A 545 32.47 2.13 -4.59
C MET A 545 33.80 1.40 -4.74
N VAL A 546 34.26 0.72 -3.68
CA VAL A 546 35.51 -0.04 -3.71
C VAL A 546 35.48 -1.09 -4.81
N LEU A 547 34.35 -1.80 -4.98
CA LEU A 547 34.16 -2.78 -6.06
C LEU A 547 34.28 -2.17 -7.48
N ARG A 548 34.13 -0.84 -7.59
CA ARG A 548 34.22 -0.08 -8.84
C ARG A 548 35.51 0.75 -8.92
N ASP A 549 36.50 0.48 -8.09
CA ASP A 549 37.77 1.23 -7.99
C ASP A 549 37.58 2.74 -7.80
N ILE A 550 36.61 3.15 -7.01
CA ILE A 550 36.41 4.54 -6.57
C ILE A 550 36.88 4.68 -5.14
N ASP A 551 37.70 5.69 -4.87
CA ASP A 551 38.09 6.03 -3.50
C ASP A 551 36.84 6.42 -2.67
N PRO A 552 36.56 5.72 -1.55
CA PRO A 552 35.43 6.02 -0.70
C PRO A 552 35.37 7.46 -0.18
N SER A 553 36.51 8.14 -0.04
CA SER A 553 36.58 9.54 0.39
C SER A 553 35.91 10.52 -0.58
N ARG A 554 35.65 10.08 -1.82
CA ARG A 554 34.93 10.85 -2.84
C ARG A 554 33.41 10.81 -2.69
N PHE A 555 32.90 10.01 -1.73
CA PHE A 555 31.48 9.97 -1.40
C PHE A 555 31.26 10.54 -0.01
N ILE A 556 30.42 11.56 0.08
CA ILE A 556 30.06 12.19 1.35
C ILE A 556 28.58 11.96 1.61
N PHE A 557 28.23 11.40 2.78
CA PHE A 557 26.87 11.11 3.14
C PHE A 557 26.24 12.29 3.87
N GLY A 558 25.24 12.91 3.24
CA GLY A 558 24.45 13.99 3.83
C GLY A 558 23.51 13.49 4.91
N LYS A 559 23.42 14.26 6.01
CA LYS A 559 22.50 13.97 7.11
C LYS A 559 21.08 14.44 6.81
N HIS A 560 20.09 13.95 7.57
CA HIS A 560 18.77 14.53 7.60
C HIS A 560 18.85 15.95 8.18
N LEU A 561 18.22 16.92 7.52
CA LEU A 561 18.23 18.32 7.90
C LEU A 561 16.81 18.89 7.91
N PRO A 562 16.50 19.86 8.80
CA PRO A 562 15.29 20.65 8.72
C PRO A 562 15.15 21.36 7.36
N LYS A 563 13.93 21.67 6.94
CA LYS A 563 13.65 22.19 5.57
C LYS A 563 14.51 23.39 5.15
N PRO A 564 14.72 24.43 5.98
CA PRO A 564 15.58 25.56 5.61
C PRO A 564 17.04 25.19 5.34
N GLU A 565 17.58 24.28 6.14
CA GLU A 565 18.93 23.74 6.00
C GLU A 565 19.02 22.77 4.84
N TYR A 566 18.00 21.90 4.70
CA TYR A 566 17.86 20.99 3.56
C TYR A 566 17.93 21.75 2.24
N LEU A 567 17.22 22.86 2.09
CA LEU A 567 17.27 23.69 0.90
C LEU A 567 18.64 24.36 0.73
N GLY A 568 19.25 24.81 1.82
CA GLY A 568 20.57 25.47 1.79
C GLY A 568 21.70 24.62 1.24
N ARG A 569 21.67 23.31 1.50
CA ARG A 569 22.72 22.39 1.04
C ARG A 569 22.83 22.25 -0.47
N TYR A 570 21.76 22.55 -1.24
CA TYR A 570 21.85 22.53 -2.71
C TYR A 570 22.82 23.58 -3.28
N LYS A 571 23.03 24.69 -2.54
CA LYS A 571 23.88 25.80 -3.02
C LYS A 571 25.37 25.48 -2.99
N VAL A 572 25.81 24.44 -2.30
CA VAL A 572 27.22 24.03 -2.26
C VAL A 572 27.59 23.03 -3.35
N ALA A 573 26.58 22.45 -4.02
CA ALA A 573 26.75 21.52 -5.12
C ALA A 573 26.78 22.24 -6.47
N ASP A 574 27.35 21.58 -7.49
CA ASP A 574 27.50 22.12 -8.84
C ASP A 574 26.47 21.54 -9.81
N LEU A 575 26.09 20.25 -9.65
CA LEU A 575 25.16 19.54 -10.51
C LEU A 575 24.45 18.44 -9.75
N PHE A 576 23.11 18.36 -9.89
CA PHE A 576 22.32 17.26 -9.36
C PHE A 576 22.21 16.16 -10.42
N LEU A 577 22.56 14.94 -10.04
CA LEU A 577 22.44 13.74 -10.87
C LEU A 577 21.21 12.95 -10.44
N ASP A 578 20.20 12.92 -11.29
CA ASP A 578 18.94 12.22 -11.02
C ASP A 578 19.06 10.69 -11.12
N THR A 579 18.17 9.97 -10.46
CA THR A 579 18.09 8.51 -10.46
C THR A 579 17.20 7.97 -11.57
N HIS A 580 17.43 6.74 -12.00
CA HIS A 580 16.65 6.03 -13.00
C HIS A 580 16.44 4.56 -12.55
N PRO A 581 15.24 3.98 -12.69
CA PRO A 581 14.02 4.46 -13.38
C PRO A 581 13.11 5.38 -12.56
N TYR A 582 13.33 5.55 -11.28
CA TYR A 582 12.49 6.42 -10.46
C TYR A 582 13.17 7.77 -10.25
N ASN A 583 12.72 8.79 -11.03
CA ASN A 583 13.26 10.13 -10.97
C ASN A 583 12.94 10.87 -9.67
N ALA A 584 13.70 11.92 -9.42
CA ALA A 584 13.44 12.91 -8.38
C ALA A 584 12.21 13.76 -8.75
N VAL A 585 11.35 14.01 -7.81
CA VAL A 585 10.15 14.88 -7.96
C VAL A 585 10.37 16.16 -7.15
N THR A 586 10.06 16.14 -5.86
CA THR A 586 10.26 17.30 -4.97
C THR A 586 11.74 17.67 -4.85
N THR A 587 12.64 16.68 -4.79
CA THR A 587 14.09 16.91 -4.70
C THR A 587 14.65 17.62 -5.94
N SER A 588 14.19 17.30 -7.16
CA SER A 588 14.55 18.00 -8.38
C SER A 588 14.03 19.43 -8.39
N SER A 589 12.77 19.62 -8.02
CA SER A 589 12.15 20.93 -7.97
C SER A 589 12.83 21.85 -6.94
N ASP A 590 13.19 21.30 -5.76
CA ASP A 590 13.93 22.03 -4.73
C ASP A 590 15.34 22.40 -5.21
N ALA A 591 16.05 21.49 -5.89
CA ALA A 591 17.37 21.76 -6.47
C ALA A 591 17.32 22.93 -7.48
N LEU A 592 16.39 22.85 -8.43
CA LEU A 592 16.20 23.89 -9.46
C LEU A 592 15.84 25.24 -8.83
N ARG A 593 14.97 25.26 -7.82
CA ARG A 593 14.61 26.46 -7.05
C ARG A 593 15.82 27.12 -6.39
N MET A 594 16.78 26.29 -5.91
CA MET A 594 18.01 26.78 -5.30
C MET A 594 19.09 27.18 -6.35
N GLY A 595 18.76 27.16 -7.63
CA GLY A 595 19.66 27.52 -8.73
C GLY A 595 20.61 26.38 -9.09
N LEU A 596 20.41 25.17 -8.61
CA LEU A 596 21.21 24.01 -8.95
C LEU A 596 20.63 23.29 -10.18
N PRO A 597 21.39 23.18 -11.31
CA PRO A 597 20.95 22.39 -12.44
C PRO A 597 20.78 20.93 -12.09
N VAL A 598 19.73 20.32 -12.65
CA VAL A 598 19.40 18.89 -12.52
C VAL A 598 19.55 18.23 -13.88
N MET A 599 20.19 17.08 -13.94
CA MET A 599 20.20 16.22 -15.13
C MET A 599 19.36 14.98 -14.89
N THR A 600 18.61 14.56 -15.92
CA THR A 600 17.81 13.33 -15.87
C THR A 600 17.99 12.46 -17.11
N CYS A 601 17.75 11.16 -16.95
CA CYS A 601 17.63 10.22 -18.05
C CYS A 601 16.15 9.83 -18.20
N THR A 602 15.56 10.10 -19.37
CA THR A 602 14.18 9.78 -19.69
C THR A 602 14.02 8.27 -19.93
N GLY A 603 13.06 7.65 -19.26
CA GLY A 603 12.67 6.27 -19.51
C GLY A 603 11.32 6.13 -20.22
N LYS A 604 10.62 5.04 -19.91
CA LYS A 604 9.36 4.65 -20.54
C LYS A 604 8.16 4.80 -19.61
N SER A 605 8.35 4.59 -18.31
CA SER A 605 7.29 4.61 -17.29
C SER A 605 7.04 6.02 -16.75
N PHE A 606 5.92 6.21 -16.08
CA PHE A 606 5.55 7.49 -15.46
C PHE A 606 6.69 8.05 -14.60
N ALA A 607 7.16 7.27 -13.64
CA ALA A 607 8.18 7.68 -12.68
C ALA A 607 9.53 8.02 -13.32
N SER A 608 9.86 7.43 -14.46
CA SER A 608 11.12 7.65 -15.19
C SER A 608 11.08 8.83 -16.17
N ARG A 609 9.95 9.53 -16.27
CA ARG A 609 9.73 10.65 -17.18
C ARG A 609 9.42 11.97 -16.46
N ILE A 610 9.22 11.93 -15.15
CA ILE A 610 8.92 13.11 -14.35
C ILE A 610 10.06 14.15 -14.39
N GLY A 611 11.31 13.70 -14.30
CA GLY A 611 12.46 14.59 -14.40
C GLY A 611 12.45 15.39 -15.71
N SER A 612 12.05 14.77 -16.82
CA SER A 612 11.92 15.42 -18.12
C SER A 612 10.78 16.45 -18.16
N SER A 613 9.63 16.15 -17.54
CA SER A 613 8.54 17.11 -17.40
C SER A 613 8.98 18.34 -16.59
N ILE A 614 9.61 18.12 -15.45
CA ILE A 614 10.10 19.19 -14.56
C ILE A 614 11.12 20.07 -15.29
N LEU A 615 12.08 19.49 -16.00
CA LEU A 615 13.11 20.23 -16.74
C LEU A 615 12.51 21.02 -17.90
N SER A 616 11.52 20.47 -18.59
CA SER A 616 10.80 21.18 -19.65
C SER A 616 10.00 22.37 -19.10
N ALA A 617 9.35 22.19 -17.93
CA ALA A 617 8.60 23.26 -17.27
C ALA A 617 9.46 24.44 -16.79
N VAL A 618 10.79 24.25 -16.59
CA VAL A 618 11.75 25.33 -16.30
C VAL A 618 12.56 25.75 -17.53
N GLY A 619 12.26 25.18 -18.70
CA GLY A 619 12.91 25.55 -19.98
C GLY A 619 14.36 25.11 -20.10
N LEU A 620 14.72 23.94 -19.54
CA LEU A 620 16.05 23.34 -19.60
C LEU A 620 16.06 21.95 -20.29
N PRO A 621 15.49 21.81 -21.51
CA PRO A 621 15.40 20.52 -22.18
C PRO A 621 16.77 19.92 -22.52
N GLU A 622 17.85 20.73 -22.61
CA GLU A 622 19.22 20.31 -22.86
C GLU A 622 19.84 19.48 -21.72
N LEU A 623 19.19 19.40 -20.56
CA LEU A 623 19.60 18.55 -19.44
C LEU A 623 18.83 17.21 -19.39
N ILE A 624 17.99 16.98 -20.39
CA ILE A 624 17.24 15.70 -20.56
C ILE A 624 18.04 14.83 -21.52
N THR A 625 18.36 13.62 -21.09
CA THR A 625 19.02 12.59 -21.90
C THR A 625 18.12 11.40 -22.11
N THR A 626 18.39 10.57 -23.12
CA THR A 626 17.56 9.41 -23.48
C THR A 626 18.28 8.08 -23.31
N SER A 627 19.55 8.14 -22.96
CA SER A 627 20.38 6.96 -22.71
C SER A 627 21.39 7.20 -21.59
N GLN A 628 21.77 6.15 -20.91
CA GLN A 628 22.79 6.18 -19.86
C GLN A 628 24.13 6.76 -20.40
N LYS A 629 24.48 6.43 -21.64
CA LYS A 629 25.72 6.93 -22.30
C LYS A 629 25.66 8.45 -22.49
N GLU A 630 24.56 9.00 -22.96
CA GLU A 630 24.37 10.44 -23.10
C GLU A 630 24.39 11.15 -21.75
N TYR A 631 23.74 10.54 -20.73
CA TYR A 631 23.72 11.06 -19.38
C TYR A 631 25.13 11.19 -18.80
N GLU A 632 25.94 10.15 -18.91
CA GLU A 632 27.33 10.17 -18.44
C GLU A 632 28.17 11.20 -19.21
N ALA A 633 28.08 11.22 -20.54
CA ALA A 633 28.81 12.16 -21.36
C ALA A 633 28.48 13.63 -21.03
N LEU A 634 27.21 13.95 -20.86
CA LEU A 634 26.77 15.29 -20.51
C LEU A 634 27.21 15.70 -19.10
N ALA A 635 27.14 14.77 -18.10
CA ALA A 635 27.63 15.05 -16.76
C ALA A 635 29.12 15.37 -16.73
N ILE A 636 29.93 14.58 -17.45
CA ILE A 636 31.38 14.79 -17.57
C ILE A 636 31.65 16.13 -18.29
N GLU A 637 30.93 16.41 -19.38
CA GLU A 637 31.09 17.67 -20.14
C GLU A 637 30.80 18.89 -19.27
N LEU A 638 29.67 18.88 -18.51
CA LEU A 638 29.30 19.98 -17.61
C LEU A 638 30.32 20.17 -16.49
N ALA A 639 30.87 19.08 -15.97
CA ALA A 639 31.87 19.14 -14.91
C ALA A 639 33.23 19.64 -15.38
N THR A 640 33.59 19.40 -16.65
CA THR A 640 34.90 19.77 -17.23
C THR A 640 34.83 21.06 -18.06
N ASN A 641 33.63 21.60 -18.33
CA ASN A 641 33.41 22.84 -19.06
C ASN A 641 32.68 23.90 -18.23
N PRO A 642 33.38 24.69 -17.41
CA PRO A 642 32.75 25.70 -16.55
C PRO A 642 31.94 26.76 -17.31
N LYS A 643 32.28 27.06 -18.56
CA LYS A 643 31.52 28.02 -19.39
C LYS A 643 30.15 27.48 -19.74
N LYS A 644 30.06 26.20 -20.11
CA LYS A 644 28.80 25.54 -20.44
C LYS A 644 27.89 25.43 -19.19
N LEU A 645 28.43 24.99 -18.06
CA LEU A 645 27.71 24.92 -16.81
C LEU A 645 27.20 26.31 -16.38
N LYS A 646 28.05 27.35 -16.48
CA LYS A 646 27.64 28.72 -16.17
C LYS A 646 26.48 29.17 -17.05
N ALA A 647 26.54 28.92 -18.35
CA ALA A 647 25.45 29.28 -19.26
C ALA A 647 24.12 28.62 -18.88
N ILE A 648 24.15 27.36 -18.42
CA ILE A 648 22.96 26.66 -17.91
C ILE A 648 22.46 27.27 -16.61
N LYS A 649 23.35 27.58 -15.64
CA LYS A 649 22.98 28.25 -14.39
C LYS A 649 22.38 29.65 -14.66
N ASP A 650 22.95 30.42 -15.58
CA ASP A 650 22.44 31.72 -15.99
C ASP A 650 21.05 31.60 -16.66
N LYS A 651 20.86 30.59 -17.52
CA LYS A 651 19.56 30.29 -18.15
C LYS A 651 18.52 29.89 -17.12
N LEU A 652 18.86 29.00 -16.17
CA LEU A 652 17.99 28.63 -15.07
C LEU A 652 17.55 29.86 -14.26
N ALA A 653 18.50 30.69 -13.82
CA ALA A 653 18.22 31.90 -13.05
C ALA A 653 17.31 32.88 -13.81
N LYS A 654 17.45 32.99 -15.15
CA LYS A 654 16.56 33.80 -15.98
C LYS A 654 15.15 33.23 -16.07
N ASN A 655 15.01 31.93 -16.19
CA ASN A 655 13.73 31.25 -16.40
C ASN A 655 12.90 31.13 -15.11
N LEU A 656 13.55 30.90 -13.96
CA LEU A 656 12.88 30.61 -12.67
C LEU A 656 11.73 31.56 -12.31
N PRO A 657 11.83 32.90 -12.48
CA PRO A 657 10.76 33.81 -12.07
C PRO A 657 9.45 33.65 -12.85
N SER A 658 9.47 33.05 -14.03
CA SER A 658 8.32 32.84 -14.91
C SER A 658 8.09 31.40 -15.27
N ALA A 659 8.78 30.46 -14.60
CA ALA A 659 8.68 29.04 -14.91
C ALA A 659 7.32 28.46 -14.49
N PRO A 660 6.60 27.76 -15.36
CA PRO A 660 5.32 27.10 -15.02
C PRO A 660 5.40 26.22 -13.78
N LEU A 661 6.57 25.63 -13.51
CA LEU A 661 6.79 24.78 -12.32
C LEU A 661 6.53 25.52 -10.99
N TYR A 662 6.59 26.83 -10.96
CA TYR A 662 6.40 27.67 -9.76
C TYR A 662 5.26 28.66 -9.90
N ASP A 663 4.43 28.52 -10.93
CA ASP A 663 3.22 29.31 -11.17
C ASP A 663 1.98 28.52 -10.75
N THR A 664 1.77 28.39 -9.43
CA THR A 664 0.61 27.69 -8.90
C THR A 664 -0.73 28.32 -9.33
N PRO A 665 -0.88 29.67 -9.42
CA PRO A 665 -2.11 30.26 -9.96
C PRO A 665 -2.46 29.80 -11.39
N LEU A 666 -1.47 29.74 -12.29
CA LEU A 666 -1.68 29.24 -13.65
C LEU A 666 -2.00 27.76 -13.66
N PHE A 667 -1.26 26.96 -12.90
CA PHE A 667 -1.51 25.53 -12.74
C PHE A 667 -2.93 25.27 -12.24
N THR A 668 -3.38 26.00 -11.22
CA THR A 668 -4.73 25.87 -10.67
C THR A 668 -5.80 26.13 -11.73
N LYS A 669 -5.63 27.13 -12.58
CA LYS A 669 -6.57 27.41 -13.68
C LYS A 669 -6.67 26.26 -14.67
N HIS A 670 -5.52 25.65 -15.03
CA HIS A 670 -5.50 24.48 -15.91
C HIS A 670 -6.22 23.31 -15.29
N LEU A 671 -5.96 23.03 -14.02
CA LEU A 671 -6.62 21.95 -13.26
C LEU A 671 -8.13 22.18 -13.13
N GLU A 672 -8.54 23.40 -12.82
CA GLU A 672 -9.96 23.79 -12.76
C GLU A 672 -10.68 23.64 -14.10
N SER A 673 -9.99 23.94 -15.21
CA SER A 673 -10.52 23.70 -16.55
C SER A 673 -10.77 22.22 -16.79
N ALA A 674 -9.84 21.35 -16.37
CA ALA A 674 -10.03 19.90 -16.43
C ALA A 674 -11.21 19.43 -15.57
N TYR A 675 -11.31 19.90 -14.32
CA TYR A 675 -12.42 19.55 -13.42
C TYR A 675 -13.78 19.97 -14.00
N LYS A 676 -13.88 21.15 -14.61
CA LYS A 676 -15.11 21.56 -15.30
C LYS A 676 -15.45 20.64 -16.46
N THR A 677 -14.48 20.26 -17.25
CA THR A 677 -14.69 19.32 -18.39
C THR A 677 -15.18 17.96 -17.90
N MET A 678 -14.59 17.42 -16.82
CA MET A 678 -15.04 16.17 -16.20
C MET A 678 -16.48 16.28 -15.71
N TYR A 679 -16.77 17.37 -14.98
CA TYR A 679 -18.07 17.65 -14.39
C TYR A 679 -19.17 17.80 -15.47
N ASP A 680 -18.89 18.56 -16.54
CA ASP A 680 -19.83 18.74 -17.64
C ASP A 680 -20.10 17.42 -18.37
N ARG A 681 -19.05 16.64 -18.67
CA ARG A 681 -19.19 15.29 -19.29
C ARG A 681 -20.08 14.38 -18.45
N TYR A 682 -19.87 14.32 -17.15
CA TYR A 682 -20.69 13.51 -16.23
C TYR A 682 -22.16 13.94 -16.29
N HIS A 683 -22.45 15.24 -16.22
CA HIS A 683 -23.81 15.74 -16.26
C HIS A 683 -24.49 15.66 -17.65
N GLU A 684 -23.71 15.50 -18.69
CA GLU A 684 -24.19 15.19 -20.06
C GLU A 684 -24.40 13.67 -20.26
N GLY A 685 -24.13 12.86 -19.26
CA GLY A 685 -24.22 11.39 -19.33
C GLY A 685 -23.18 10.74 -20.24
N LEU A 686 -22.05 11.41 -20.46
CA LEU A 686 -20.94 10.91 -21.27
C LEU A 686 -19.96 10.12 -20.42
N GLU A 687 -19.48 9.00 -20.94
CA GLU A 687 -18.42 8.22 -20.31
C GLU A 687 -17.11 9.02 -20.21
N PRO A 688 -16.25 8.74 -19.21
CA PRO A 688 -14.93 9.36 -19.11
C PRO A 688 -14.13 9.21 -20.42
N ASP A 689 -13.40 10.26 -20.80
CA ASP A 689 -12.51 10.25 -21.97
C ASP A 689 -11.30 11.15 -21.73
N HIS A 690 -10.23 10.98 -22.51
CA HIS A 690 -9.02 11.78 -22.38
C HIS A 690 -9.31 13.28 -22.52
N ILE A 691 -8.72 14.08 -21.64
CA ILE A 691 -8.90 15.53 -21.59
C ILE A 691 -7.56 16.22 -21.91
N TYR A 692 -7.59 17.16 -22.84
CA TYR A 692 -6.42 17.96 -23.22
C TYR A 692 -6.68 19.42 -22.84
N VAL A 693 -5.96 19.89 -21.84
CA VAL A 693 -6.04 21.28 -21.40
C VAL A 693 -5.04 22.13 -22.18
N GLU A 694 -5.54 23.11 -22.91
CA GLU A 694 -4.70 24.01 -23.69
C GLU A 694 -3.92 24.98 -22.79
N HIS A 695 -2.76 25.44 -23.29
CA HIS A 695 -2.03 26.52 -22.65
C HIS A 695 -2.89 27.80 -22.67
N SER A 696 -3.33 28.27 -21.50
CA SER A 696 -3.93 29.58 -21.39
C SER A 696 -2.87 30.63 -21.76
N LYS A 697 -3.19 31.53 -22.68
CA LYS A 697 -2.32 32.65 -23.04
C LYS A 697 -2.28 33.68 -21.92
#